data_ba21f6a7d9e9b62bde278035e6c6c4d4
#
_entry.id   ba21f6a7d9e9b62bde278035e6c6c4d4
#
_cell.length_a   1.000
_cell.length_b   1.000
_cell.length_c   1.000
_cell.angle_alpha   90.00
_cell.angle_beta   90.00
_cell.angle_gamma   90.00
#
_symmetry.space_group_name_H-M   'P 1'
#
loop_
_entity.id
_entity.type
_entity.pdbx_description
1 polymer ?
#
loop_
_entity_poly.entity_id
_entity_poly.type
_entity_poly.pdbx_seq_one_letter_code
_entity_poly.pdbx_strand_id
1 'polypeptide(L)'
;PVPPHELWAVVESEKSALYRSSDRGDTWVKLSDQYMMGDRPFYYSLIVPDPIEKDRIYKPGTTLWVSNDGGKVFQSPAVTGGNYHSHTHAFWISPLNNRFMYLGTDGEVYVSDDRGNTWRFIQNLPVSQFYHVSVDNASPYNVYGGLQDNGSWMGPSKKPGGITNSSWKNVGFGDGFYTYADKTDPDLVYSQYQGGRISRTNIKTGESKYIKPFPAEGTENLRFNWNTPAVFGKKSGWLYMGAQYLYRSKDKGDSFERISPDLTTNDPSRQQQEKSGGLTIDNSTAENNTTIFTVSESPLDENVIWAGTDDGNVQVTTDGGKTWTKLNDAIPGLPPLAFISYIDADNFNRQAAWVTVDAHRNGDMKPYVFFTGDLGKTWKSLATTDIKGFCHVIRQDIVNPDLLFLGTEMGLYISNDRGTTWVRFRNKVPQTGVYDLAFQERENDLVIATHGRGIIIIDDITPLRHLTPAIMDQEFAFLPVRPYYFPSGTGTQDFQGDSEFTGTNPSSSATVCYYLKKRHVFGEMYIEISDAAGNYLKKVPAGTRKGVNIVRVATTMDPPAVPKSPNILAEAMTGPDYPAGEYRIKLVKGNETYTNGLILNDSPDWKHPEADRKMQRETLMKAYDLLEELAAVDQKILDVIALLKEREATAKGSSLKKTRSL
;
A
#
# COMPACT_ATOMS: atom_id res chain seq x y z
N PRO A 1 -25.10 -18.57 -31.65
CA PRO A 1 -24.42 -17.41 -32.20
C PRO A 1 -25.44 -16.41 -32.76
N VAL A 2 -25.33 -15.16 -32.33
CA VAL A 2 -26.12 -14.07 -32.92
C VAL A 2 -25.76 -13.98 -34.40
N PRO A 3 -26.72 -13.97 -35.30
CA PRO A 3 -26.41 -13.78 -36.72
C PRO A 3 -25.62 -12.49 -36.93
N PRO A 4 -24.59 -12.46 -37.76
CA PRO A 4 -23.70 -11.31 -37.92
C PRO A 4 -24.37 -10.05 -38.48
N HIS A 5 -25.66 -10.09 -38.77
CA HIS A 5 -26.47 -8.96 -39.22
C HIS A 5 -27.38 -8.39 -38.10
N GLU A 6 -27.41 -9.00 -36.91
CA GLU A 6 -28.16 -8.46 -35.78
C GLU A 6 -27.27 -7.56 -34.92
N LEU A 7 -27.77 -6.36 -34.62
CA LEU A 7 -27.07 -5.36 -33.78
C LEU A 7 -27.99 -4.88 -32.67
N TRP A 8 -27.42 -4.57 -31.52
CA TRP A 8 -28.09 -3.88 -30.43
C TRP A 8 -27.36 -2.58 -30.11
N ALA A 9 -28.11 -1.52 -29.81
CA ALA A 9 -27.58 -0.24 -29.40
C ALA A 9 -28.39 0.31 -28.22
N VAL A 10 -27.72 0.68 -27.16
CA VAL A 10 -28.28 1.54 -26.09
C VAL A 10 -28.01 2.98 -26.49
N VAL A 11 -29.06 3.78 -26.55
CA VAL A 11 -28.98 5.19 -26.95
C VAL A 11 -29.36 6.06 -25.76
N GLU A 12 -28.43 6.92 -25.35
CA GLU A 12 -28.71 7.96 -24.37
C GLU A 12 -29.50 9.10 -25.01
N SER A 13 -30.62 9.46 -24.38
CA SER A 13 -31.45 10.59 -24.78
C SER A 13 -32.31 11.00 -23.57
N GLU A 14 -33.16 12.02 -23.69
CA GLU A 14 -34.18 12.32 -22.68
C GLU A 14 -35.08 11.12 -22.35
N LYS A 15 -35.17 10.17 -23.29
CA LYS A 15 -35.88 8.88 -23.14
C LYS A 15 -34.96 7.76 -23.65
N SER A 16 -33.91 7.51 -22.88
CA SER A 16 -32.93 6.47 -23.19
C SER A 16 -33.59 5.12 -23.45
N ALA A 17 -33.10 4.39 -24.47
CA ALA A 17 -33.72 3.14 -24.88
C ALA A 17 -32.73 2.18 -25.53
N LEU A 18 -33.10 0.89 -25.53
CA LEU A 18 -32.45 -0.16 -26.31
C LEU A 18 -33.11 -0.29 -27.67
N TYR A 19 -32.29 -0.31 -28.72
CA TYR A 19 -32.70 -0.55 -30.10
C TYR A 19 -32.06 -1.82 -30.64
N ARG A 20 -32.73 -2.46 -31.63
CA ARG A 20 -32.21 -3.60 -32.37
C ARG A 20 -32.35 -3.37 -33.85
N SER A 21 -31.31 -3.73 -34.59
CA SER A 21 -31.34 -3.89 -36.05
C SER A 21 -31.20 -5.35 -36.42
N SER A 22 -31.95 -5.82 -37.39
CA SER A 22 -31.82 -7.16 -38.01
C SER A 22 -31.25 -7.14 -39.43
N ASP A 23 -30.87 -5.97 -39.94
CA ASP A 23 -30.41 -5.71 -41.29
C ASP A 23 -29.07 -4.94 -41.33
N ARG A 24 -28.16 -5.18 -40.38
CA ARG A 24 -26.83 -4.57 -40.26
C ARG A 24 -26.82 -3.08 -39.95
N GLY A 25 -27.92 -2.54 -39.43
CA GLY A 25 -28.02 -1.14 -39.04
C GLY A 25 -28.78 -0.27 -40.03
N ASP A 26 -29.34 -0.84 -41.09
CA ASP A 26 -30.14 -0.09 -42.07
C ASP A 26 -31.46 0.39 -41.43
N THR A 27 -32.11 -0.45 -40.63
CA THR A 27 -33.30 -0.07 -39.87
C THR A 27 -33.17 -0.46 -38.39
N TRP A 28 -33.84 0.30 -37.51
CA TRP A 28 -33.80 0.09 -36.09
C TRP A 28 -35.18 0.05 -35.46
N VAL A 29 -35.40 -0.91 -34.58
CA VAL A 29 -36.64 -1.07 -33.80
C VAL A 29 -36.36 -0.84 -32.34
N LYS A 30 -37.11 0.05 -31.67
CA LYS A 30 -37.04 0.24 -30.23
C LYS A 30 -37.59 -1.02 -29.52
N LEU A 31 -36.80 -1.55 -28.59
CA LEU A 31 -37.16 -2.75 -27.82
C LEU A 31 -37.62 -2.43 -26.40
N SER A 32 -36.84 -1.61 -25.69
CA SER A 32 -37.07 -1.34 -24.27
C SER A 32 -36.64 0.08 -23.90
N ASP A 33 -37.44 0.74 -23.06
CA ASP A 33 -37.16 2.02 -22.43
C ASP A 33 -37.22 1.92 -20.90
N GLN A 34 -36.96 0.72 -20.37
CA GLN A 34 -36.86 0.52 -18.93
C GLN A 34 -35.75 1.42 -18.36
N TYR A 35 -35.91 1.89 -17.13
CA TYR A 35 -35.07 2.93 -16.51
C TYR A 35 -33.57 2.63 -16.53
N MET A 36 -33.16 1.33 -16.48
CA MET A 36 -31.75 0.95 -16.53
C MET A 36 -31.06 1.26 -17.86
N MET A 37 -31.83 1.58 -18.92
CA MET A 37 -31.24 2.01 -20.20
C MET A 37 -30.65 3.42 -20.11
N GLY A 38 -31.12 4.22 -19.16
CA GLY A 38 -30.62 5.56 -18.85
C GLY A 38 -29.94 5.68 -17.48
N ASP A 39 -29.62 4.56 -16.83
CA ASP A 39 -28.89 4.55 -15.57
C ASP A 39 -27.43 4.92 -15.80
N ARG A 40 -27.03 6.15 -15.46
CA ARG A 40 -25.68 6.73 -15.61
C ARG A 40 -25.01 6.32 -16.93
N PRO A 41 -25.57 6.70 -18.12
CA PRO A 41 -25.17 6.12 -19.42
C PRO A 41 -23.73 6.43 -19.80
N PHE A 42 -23.16 7.58 -19.36
CA PHE A 42 -21.74 7.89 -19.49
C PHE A 42 -20.85 6.93 -18.68
N TYR A 43 -21.40 6.21 -17.69
CA TYR A 43 -20.68 5.30 -16.81
C TYR A 43 -21.01 3.83 -17.11
N TYR A 44 -22.27 3.50 -17.50
CA TYR A 44 -22.74 2.16 -17.82
C TYR A 44 -23.34 2.06 -19.23
N SER A 45 -22.52 1.97 -20.27
CA SER A 45 -23.01 1.90 -21.65
C SER A 45 -22.93 0.50 -22.27
N LEU A 46 -22.48 -0.51 -21.52
CA LEU A 46 -22.25 -1.85 -22.05
C LEU A 46 -23.56 -2.63 -22.19
N ILE A 47 -23.71 -3.37 -23.30
CA ILE A 47 -24.70 -4.41 -23.53
C ILE A 47 -24.01 -5.64 -24.13
N VAL A 48 -24.32 -6.84 -23.62
CA VAL A 48 -23.64 -8.08 -24.01
C VAL A 48 -24.65 -9.15 -24.38
N PRO A 49 -24.82 -9.46 -25.66
CA PRO A 49 -25.59 -10.62 -26.10
C PRO A 49 -24.90 -11.93 -25.69
N ASP A 50 -25.70 -12.93 -25.29
CA ASP A 50 -25.19 -14.27 -25.03
C ASP A 50 -24.67 -14.89 -26.34
N PRO A 51 -23.44 -15.43 -26.38
CA PRO A 51 -22.85 -15.98 -27.60
C PRO A 51 -23.51 -17.29 -28.08
N ILE A 52 -24.34 -17.92 -27.25
CA ILE A 52 -24.99 -19.21 -27.53
C ILE A 52 -26.53 -19.08 -27.58
N GLU A 53 -27.12 -18.37 -26.62
CA GLU A 53 -28.56 -18.17 -26.51
C GLU A 53 -29.00 -16.85 -27.16
N LYS A 54 -29.60 -16.92 -28.35
CA LYS A 54 -29.94 -15.78 -29.20
C LYS A 54 -30.74 -14.67 -28.51
N ASP A 55 -31.71 -15.03 -27.68
CA ASP A 55 -32.64 -14.07 -27.05
C ASP A 55 -32.21 -13.65 -25.64
N ARG A 56 -31.02 -14.11 -25.21
CA ARG A 56 -30.47 -13.75 -23.91
C ARG A 56 -29.47 -12.60 -24.05
N ILE A 57 -29.73 -11.52 -23.31
CA ILE A 57 -28.94 -10.30 -23.34
C ILE A 57 -28.71 -9.80 -21.93
N TYR A 58 -27.48 -9.39 -21.66
CA TYR A 58 -27.06 -8.83 -20.38
C TYR A 58 -26.80 -7.33 -20.53
N LYS A 59 -27.21 -6.56 -19.52
CA LYS A 59 -26.96 -5.12 -19.40
C LYS A 59 -26.27 -4.88 -18.05
N PRO A 60 -24.92 -4.78 -18.03
CA PRO A 60 -24.21 -4.28 -16.86
C PRO A 60 -24.60 -2.83 -16.54
N GLY A 61 -24.65 -2.50 -15.26
CA GLY A 61 -25.07 -1.20 -14.73
C GLY A 61 -24.85 -1.14 -13.23
N THR A 62 -25.65 -0.39 -12.48
CA THR A 62 -25.62 -0.41 -11.01
C THR A 62 -25.77 -1.84 -10.49
N THR A 63 -26.51 -2.67 -11.17
CA THR A 63 -26.53 -4.13 -11.03
C THR A 63 -26.48 -4.78 -12.42
N LEU A 64 -26.24 -6.09 -12.49
CA LEU A 64 -26.34 -6.83 -13.75
C LEU A 64 -27.82 -7.11 -14.06
N TRP A 65 -28.28 -6.72 -15.24
CA TRP A 65 -29.62 -6.96 -15.76
C TRP A 65 -29.59 -8.03 -16.84
N VAL A 66 -30.62 -8.86 -16.91
CA VAL A 66 -30.74 -9.95 -17.89
C VAL A 66 -32.09 -9.90 -18.55
N SER A 67 -32.11 -9.97 -19.88
CA SER A 67 -33.29 -10.24 -20.70
C SER A 67 -33.20 -11.65 -21.29
N ASN A 68 -34.35 -12.37 -21.33
CA ASN A 68 -34.47 -13.68 -21.98
C ASN A 68 -35.47 -13.65 -23.16
N ASP A 69 -35.85 -12.47 -23.60
CA ASP A 69 -36.85 -12.26 -24.67
C ASP A 69 -36.35 -11.33 -25.80
N GLY A 70 -35.03 -11.32 -25.99
CA GLY A 70 -34.38 -10.56 -27.04
C GLY A 70 -34.22 -9.07 -26.75
N GLY A 71 -34.30 -8.66 -25.46
CA GLY A 71 -34.09 -7.28 -25.02
C GLY A 71 -35.35 -6.47 -24.79
N LYS A 72 -36.51 -7.10 -24.72
CA LYS A 72 -37.79 -6.42 -24.45
C LYS A 72 -38.01 -6.13 -22.98
N VAL A 73 -37.76 -7.13 -22.12
CA VAL A 73 -37.87 -7.00 -20.67
C VAL A 73 -36.58 -7.44 -20.01
N PHE A 74 -36.07 -6.60 -19.13
CA PHE A 74 -34.89 -6.90 -18.30
C PHE A 74 -35.29 -7.09 -16.86
N GLN A 75 -34.68 -8.08 -16.22
CA GLN A 75 -34.83 -8.40 -14.80
C GLN A 75 -33.49 -8.44 -14.13
N SER A 76 -33.41 -8.03 -12.87
CA SER A 76 -32.18 -8.15 -12.10
C SER A 76 -32.03 -9.57 -11.57
N PRO A 77 -30.90 -10.26 -11.77
CA PRO A 77 -30.62 -11.55 -11.15
C PRO A 77 -30.48 -11.49 -9.63
N ALA A 78 -30.36 -10.29 -9.07
CA ALA A 78 -30.26 -10.09 -7.61
C ALA A 78 -31.42 -10.71 -6.82
N VAL A 79 -32.54 -11.01 -7.47
CA VAL A 79 -33.66 -11.78 -6.87
C VAL A 79 -33.29 -13.27 -6.70
N THR A 80 -32.25 -13.76 -7.36
CA THR A 80 -31.87 -15.17 -7.43
C THR A 80 -30.48 -15.53 -6.89
N GLY A 81 -29.71 -14.59 -6.29
CA GLY A 81 -28.43 -14.93 -5.69
C GLY A 81 -27.24 -14.03 -6.04
N GLY A 82 -27.48 -12.79 -6.40
CA GLY A 82 -26.40 -11.83 -6.71
C GLY A 82 -25.61 -11.37 -5.49
N ASN A 83 -24.81 -12.23 -4.90
CA ASN A 83 -23.82 -11.85 -3.88
C ASN A 83 -22.54 -11.29 -4.56
N TYR A 84 -22.68 -10.22 -5.31
CA TYR A 84 -21.56 -9.47 -5.90
C TYR A 84 -21.71 -7.99 -5.55
N HIS A 85 -20.59 -7.27 -5.57
CA HIS A 85 -20.57 -5.83 -5.36
C HIS A 85 -21.31 -5.11 -6.49
N SER A 86 -21.98 -4.00 -6.19
CA SER A 86 -22.65 -3.16 -7.17
C SER A 86 -21.68 -2.54 -8.18
N HIS A 87 -22.23 -1.83 -9.16
CA HIS A 87 -21.50 -1.13 -10.21
C HIS A 87 -20.69 -2.09 -11.10
N THR A 88 -21.43 -2.76 -12.01
CA THR A 88 -20.87 -3.76 -12.92
C THR A 88 -20.35 -3.09 -14.20
N HIS A 89 -19.04 -3.15 -14.46
CA HIS A 89 -18.38 -2.45 -15.56
C HIS A 89 -17.88 -3.36 -16.66
N ALA A 90 -17.35 -4.54 -16.29
CA ALA A 90 -16.78 -5.48 -17.23
C ALA A 90 -17.52 -6.80 -17.13
N PHE A 91 -17.92 -7.33 -18.27
CA PHE A 91 -18.64 -8.59 -18.34
C PHE A 91 -18.17 -9.42 -19.54
N TRP A 92 -17.82 -10.66 -19.28
CA TRP A 92 -17.39 -11.60 -20.30
C TRP A 92 -18.09 -12.94 -20.14
N ILE A 93 -18.53 -13.51 -21.27
CA ILE A 93 -19.17 -14.81 -21.37
C ILE A 93 -18.31 -15.70 -22.25
N SER A 94 -18.05 -16.94 -21.82
CA SER A 94 -17.33 -17.91 -22.63
C SER A 94 -18.10 -18.23 -23.92
N PRO A 95 -17.51 -18.06 -25.11
CA PRO A 95 -18.17 -18.38 -26.37
C PRO A 95 -18.35 -19.88 -26.59
N LEU A 96 -17.66 -20.72 -25.80
CA LEU A 96 -17.74 -22.18 -25.87
C LEU A 96 -18.70 -22.79 -24.85
N ASN A 97 -18.94 -22.07 -23.75
CA ASN A 97 -19.82 -22.50 -22.67
C ASN A 97 -20.36 -21.29 -21.92
N ASN A 98 -21.57 -20.83 -22.26
CA ASN A 98 -22.19 -19.64 -21.66
C ASN A 98 -22.56 -19.77 -20.18
N ARG A 99 -22.32 -20.93 -19.55
CA ARG A 99 -22.41 -21.07 -18.09
C ARG A 99 -21.23 -20.37 -17.39
N PHE A 100 -20.09 -20.28 -18.09
CA PHE A 100 -18.86 -19.74 -17.54
C PHE A 100 -18.70 -18.24 -17.89
N MET A 101 -18.67 -17.41 -16.85
CA MET A 101 -18.70 -15.96 -16.97
C MET A 101 -17.75 -15.30 -15.98
N TYR A 102 -17.21 -14.13 -16.37
CA TYR A 102 -16.54 -13.20 -15.46
C TYR A 102 -17.31 -11.89 -15.39
N LEU A 103 -17.38 -11.33 -14.17
CA LEU A 103 -17.99 -10.04 -13.87
C LEU A 103 -16.99 -9.18 -13.11
N GLY A 104 -16.65 -8.02 -13.66
CA GLY A 104 -15.84 -6.99 -13.00
C GLY A 104 -16.77 -5.90 -12.42
N THR A 105 -16.56 -5.59 -11.15
CA THR A 105 -17.32 -4.59 -10.39
C THR A 105 -16.37 -3.64 -9.65
N ASP A 106 -16.92 -2.61 -9.00
CA ASP A 106 -16.13 -1.74 -8.12
C ASP A 106 -15.58 -2.46 -6.87
N GLY A 107 -16.10 -3.66 -6.59
CA GLY A 107 -15.60 -4.54 -5.52
C GLY A 107 -14.77 -5.72 -6.00
N GLU A 108 -14.16 -5.66 -7.19
CA GLU A 108 -13.28 -6.65 -7.82
C GLU A 108 -13.95 -7.60 -8.82
N VAL A 109 -13.40 -8.81 -8.98
CA VAL A 109 -13.76 -9.78 -10.03
C VAL A 109 -14.51 -10.96 -9.44
N TYR A 110 -15.60 -11.34 -10.11
CA TYR A 110 -16.39 -12.50 -9.79
C TYR A 110 -16.43 -13.49 -10.96
N VAL A 111 -16.58 -14.77 -10.64
CA VAL A 111 -16.74 -15.84 -11.63
C VAL A 111 -18.03 -16.61 -11.35
N SER A 112 -18.77 -16.94 -12.42
CA SER A 112 -19.93 -17.82 -12.40
C SER A 112 -19.69 -19.01 -13.33
N ASP A 113 -20.19 -20.19 -12.96
CA ASP A 113 -20.21 -21.41 -13.77
C ASP A 113 -21.65 -21.93 -14.00
N ASP A 114 -22.66 -21.12 -13.66
CA ASP A 114 -24.08 -21.44 -13.75
C ASP A 114 -24.94 -20.36 -14.42
N ARG A 115 -24.36 -19.59 -15.36
CA ARG A 115 -25.00 -18.49 -16.13
C ARG A 115 -25.35 -17.27 -15.28
N GLY A 116 -24.57 -16.99 -14.24
CA GLY A 116 -24.76 -15.83 -13.37
C GLY A 116 -25.87 -16.03 -12.33
N ASN A 117 -26.34 -17.26 -12.08
CA ASN A 117 -27.24 -17.53 -10.97
C ASN A 117 -26.52 -17.43 -9.62
N THR A 118 -25.26 -17.88 -9.57
CA THR A 118 -24.38 -17.70 -8.43
C THR A 118 -23.03 -17.12 -8.86
N TRP A 119 -22.42 -16.35 -7.95
CA TRP A 119 -21.15 -15.69 -8.20
C TRP A 119 -20.16 -16.00 -7.08
N ARG A 120 -18.95 -16.39 -7.44
CA ARG A 120 -17.83 -16.60 -6.52
C ARG A 120 -16.84 -15.46 -6.66
N PHE A 121 -16.55 -14.81 -5.56
CA PHE A 121 -15.56 -13.74 -5.46
C PHE A 121 -14.13 -14.29 -5.64
N ILE A 122 -13.28 -13.61 -6.42
CA ILE A 122 -11.87 -13.97 -6.62
C ILE A 122 -11.05 -13.15 -5.60
N GLN A 123 -10.62 -13.79 -4.51
CA GLN A 123 -9.99 -13.13 -3.35
C GLN A 123 -8.46 -13.09 -3.38
N ASN A 124 -7.84 -13.63 -4.41
CA ASN A 124 -6.37 -13.75 -4.50
C ASN A 124 -5.71 -12.71 -5.41
N LEU A 125 -6.46 -11.73 -5.89
CA LEU A 125 -5.91 -10.62 -6.67
C LEU A 125 -5.38 -9.53 -5.73
N PRO A 126 -4.11 -9.06 -5.89
CA PRO A 126 -3.55 -7.98 -5.09
C PRO A 126 -3.95 -6.62 -5.67
N VAL A 127 -5.25 -6.30 -5.66
CA VAL A 127 -5.80 -5.07 -6.23
C VAL A 127 -6.71 -4.39 -5.22
N SER A 128 -6.52 -3.08 -5.03
CA SER A 128 -7.43 -2.19 -4.31
C SER A 128 -7.02 -0.73 -4.53
N GLN A 129 -7.99 0.20 -4.43
CA GLN A 129 -7.83 1.61 -4.75
C GLN A 129 -7.88 2.45 -3.48
N PHE A 130 -6.73 2.65 -2.82
CA PHE A 130 -6.63 3.53 -1.66
C PHE A 130 -6.45 4.98 -2.09
N TYR A 131 -7.17 5.89 -1.41
CA TYR A 131 -6.98 7.33 -1.53
C TYR A 131 -5.94 7.85 -0.53
N HIS A 132 -6.12 7.50 0.75
CA HIS A 132 -5.24 7.96 1.82
C HIS A 132 -4.84 6.82 2.74
N VAL A 133 -3.75 7.03 3.48
CA VAL A 133 -3.23 6.09 4.46
C VAL A 133 -2.75 6.80 5.70
N SER A 134 -2.98 6.20 6.85
CA SER A 134 -2.41 6.61 8.12
C SER A 134 -2.00 5.40 8.97
N VAL A 135 -1.27 5.65 10.05
CA VAL A 135 -0.77 4.61 10.95
C VAL A 135 -0.92 5.04 12.41
N ASP A 136 -1.00 4.07 13.31
CA ASP A 136 -0.95 4.29 14.76
C ASP A 136 0.39 3.85 15.37
N ASN A 137 0.46 3.83 16.71
CA ASN A 137 1.62 3.40 17.47
C ASN A 137 1.41 2.10 18.26
N ALA A 138 0.39 1.29 17.91
CA ALA A 138 0.21 -0.05 18.47
C ALA A 138 1.41 -0.97 18.15
N SER A 139 1.51 -2.12 18.80
CA SER A 139 2.55 -3.12 18.52
C SER A 139 1.90 -4.49 18.28
N PRO A 140 1.93 -5.01 17.04
CA PRO A 140 2.28 -4.31 15.79
C PRO A 140 1.38 -3.10 15.53
N TYR A 141 1.88 -2.09 14.80
CA TYR A 141 1.07 -0.93 14.47
C TYR A 141 -0.03 -1.30 13.47
N ASN A 142 -1.13 -0.54 13.50
CA ASN A 142 -2.18 -0.68 12.52
C ASN A 142 -2.03 0.35 11.40
N VAL A 143 -2.46 -0.06 10.23
CA VAL A 143 -2.60 0.76 9.02
C VAL A 143 -4.08 1.06 8.83
N TYR A 144 -4.40 2.32 8.55
CA TYR A 144 -5.75 2.80 8.28
C TYR A 144 -5.79 3.37 6.87
N GLY A 145 -6.86 3.12 6.13
CA GLY A 145 -7.02 3.69 4.80
C GLY A 145 -8.45 3.63 4.30
N GLY A 146 -8.77 4.60 3.45
CA GLY A 146 -10.04 4.66 2.75
C GLY A 146 -9.89 4.24 1.30
N LEU A 147 -10.86 3.49 0.79
CA LEU A 147 -10.89 2.96 -0.57
C LEU A 147 -12.06 3.53 -1.36
N GLN A 148 -11.85 3.73 -2.65
CA GLN A 148 -12.93 4.02 -3.56
C GLN A 148 -13.96 2.88 -3.52
N ASP A 149 -15.24 3.21 -3.37
CA ASP A 149 -16.42 2.33 -3.36
C ASP A 149 -16.44 1.25 -2.27
N ASN A 150 -15.38 1.10 -1.47
CA ASN A 150 -15.20 -0.02 -0.56
C ASN A 150 -14.99 0.39 0.91
N GLY A 151 -15.37 1.62 1.28
CA GLY A 151 -15.33 2.10 2.66
C GLY A 151 -13.93 2.37 3.21
N SER A 152 -13.84 2.42 4.53
CA SER A 152 -12.58 2.64 5.26
C SER A 152 -12.26 1.44 6.14
N TRP A 153 -10.97 1.11 6.21
CA TRP A 153 -10.49 -0.10 6.86
C TRP A 153 -9.29 0.15 7.75
N MET A 154 -9.14 -0.70 8.77
CA MET A 154 -7.94 -0.81 9.58
C MET A 154 -7.44 -2.26 9.59
N GLY A 155 -6.12 -2.44 9.58
CA GLY A 155 -5.50 -3.75 9.67
C GLY A 155 -4.09 -3.69 10.24
N PRO A 156 -3.55 -4.79 10.81
CA PRO A 156 -2.23 -4.80 11.40
C PRO A 156 -1.14 -4.73 10.33
N SER A 157 0.01 -4.12 10.64
CA SER A 157 1.18 -4.09 9.75
C SER A 157 1.88 -5.44 9.61
N LYS A 158 1.70 -6.33 10.57
CA LYS A 158 2.18 -7.73 10.56
C LYS A 158 1.31 -8.62 11.45
N LYS A 159 1.21 -9.90 11.08
CA LYS A 159 0.42 -10.91 11.83
C LYS A 159 1.05 -12.29 11.60
N PRO A 160 1.06 -13.20 12.60
CA PRO A 160 1.45 -14.60 12.38
C PRO A 160 0.70 -15.21 11.17
N GLY A 161 1.40 -15.89 10.28
CA GLY A 161 0.83 -16.43 9.03
C GLY A 161 0.69 -15.44 7.87
N GLY A 162 0.87 -14.14 8.09
CA GLY A 162 0.66 -13.08 7.10
C GLY A 162 -0.67 -12.36 7.24
N ILE A 163 -0.91 -11.37 6.41
CA ILE A 163 -2.08 -10.49 6.45
C ILE A 163 -3.04 -10.91 5.36
N THR A 164 -4.22 -11.36 5.76
CA THR A 164 -5.33 -11.76 4.88
C THR A 164 -6.45 -10.73 4.90
N ASN A 165 -7.45 -10.89 4.03
CA ASN A 165 -8.66 -10.05 4.05
C ASN A 165 -9.35 -10.05 5.42
N SER A 166 -9.39 -11.19 6.10
CA SER A 166 -9.97 -11.33 7.44
C SER A 166 -9.19 -10.58 8.54
N SER A 167 -7.98 -10.13 8.26
CA SER A 167 -7.18 -9.33 9.20
C SER A 167 -7.60 -7.87 9.24
N TRP A 168 -8.37 -7.43 8.24
CA TRP A 168 -8.86 -6.07 8.12
C TRP A 168 -10.24 -5.93 8.76
N LYS A 169 -10.45 -4.82 9.49
CA LYS A 169 -11.72 -4.44 10.11
C LYS A 169 -12.26 -3.21 9.38
N ASN A 170 -13.50 -3.28 8.91
CA ASN A 170 -14.19 -2.11 8.38
C ASN A 170 -14.46 -1.11 9.50
N VAL A 171 -14.13 0.16 9.25
CA VAL A 171 -14.30 1.28 10.20
C VAL A 171 -15.02 2.47 9.58
N GLY A 172 -15.42 2.39 8.31
CA GLY A 172 -16.11 3.47 7.62
C GLY A 172 -16.87 3.00 6.39
N PHE A 173 -17.72 3.87 5.88
CA PHE A 173 -18.71 3.61 4.82
C PHE A 173 -18.40 4.44 3.56
N GLY A 174 -19.04 4.11 2.42
CA GLY A 174 -19.01 4.86 1.16
C GLY A 174 -17.65 4.76 0.44
N ASP A 175 -17.30 5.79 -0.33
CA ASP A 175 -15.93 5.98 -0.80
C ASP A 175 -15.10 6.50 0.36
N GLY A 176 -14.25 5.64 0.92
CA GLY A 176 -13.42 5.99 2.06
C GLY A 176 -12.26 6.89 1.65
N PHE A 177 -11.99 7.92 2.46
CA PHE A 177 -10.86 8.83 2.24
C PHE A 177 -9.94 8.85 3.46
N TYR A 178 -9.89 9.97 4.17
CA TYR A 178 -9.06 10.10 5.36
C TYR A 178 -9.58 9.22 6.50
N THR A 179 -8.72 8.38 7.03
CA THR A 179 -9.04 7.46 8.13
C THR A 179 -7.90 7.47 9.14
N TYR A 180 -8.19 7.78 10.41
CA TYR A 180 -7.20 7.97 11.46
C TYR A 180 -7.60 7.31 12.77
N ALA A 181 -6.63 6.77 13.51
CA ALA A 181 -6.79 6.58 14.95
C ALA A 181 -6.57 7.91 15.69
N ASP A 182 -7.30 8.12 16.77
CA ASP A 182 -7.02 9.23 17.68
C ASP A 182 -5.68 9.00 18.40
N LYS A 183 -4.82 10.03 18.44
CA LYS A 183 -3.49 9.92 19.04
C LYS A 183 -3.51 9.71 20.56
N THR A 184 -4.60 10.07 21.22
CA THR A 184 -4.75 10.02 22.68
C THR A 184 -5.67 8.91 23.15
N ASP A 185 -6.50 8.37 22.27
CA ASP A 185 -7.42 7.27 22.56
C ASP A 185 -7.47 6.30 21.34
N PRO A 186 -6.74 5.17 21.39
CA PRO A 186 -6.64 4.26 20.26
C PRO A 186 -7.97 3.55 19.93
N ASP A 187 -8.99 3.65 20.78
CA ASP A 187 -10.30 3.10 20.51
C ASP A 187 -11.18 4.03 19.66
N LEU A 188 -10.78 5.29 19.51
CA LEU A 188 -11.46 6.24 18.64
C LEU A 188 -10.83 6.26 17.25
N VAL A 189 -11.66 6.05 16.23
CA VAL A 189 -11.27 6.10 14.82
C VAL A 189 -12.14 7.13 14.10
N TYR A 190 -11.49 7.97 13.31
CA TYR A 190 -12.14 8.90 12.40
C TYR A 190 -12.16 8.28 11.01
N SER A 191 -13.31 8.24 10.38
CA SER A 191 -13.45 7.75 9.01
C SER A 191 -14.28 8.71 8.19
N GLN A 192 -13.78 9.06 7.02
CA GLN A 192 -14.42 10.02 6.12
C GLN A 192 -14.89 9.33 4.85
N TYR A 193 -16.04 9.76 4.33
CA TYR A 193 -16.53 9.41 3.02
C TYR A 193 -16.97 10.66 2.23
N GLN A 194 -17.49 10.50 1.02
CA GLN A 194 -17.69 11.55 0.02
C GLN A 194 -18.21 12.88 0.57
N GLY A 195 -17.66 14.00 0.08
CA GLY A 195 -18.15 15.33 0.37
C GLY A 195 -17.98 15.75 1.84
N GLY A 196 -16.87 15.32 2.45
CA GLY A 196 -16.49 15.73 3.80
C GLY A 196 -17.36 15.13 4.91
N ARG A 197 -18.08 14.05 4.64
CA ARG A 197 -18.83 13.35 5.67
C ARG A 197 -17.89 12.51 6.52
N ILE A 198 -17.68 12.91 7.77
CA ILE A 198 -16.74 12.25 8.69
C ILE A 198 -17.44 11.82 9.98
N SER A 199 -17.11 10.63 10.44
CA SER A 199 -17.56 10.08 11.71
C SER A 199 -16.39 9.80 12.63
N ARG A 200 -16.59 10.04 13.93
CA ARG A 200 -15.72 9.60 15.01
C ARG A 200 -16.40 8.42 15.70
N THR A 201 -15.79 7.25 15.62
CA THR A 201 -16.37 5.99 16.10
C THR A 201 -15.49 5.36 17.15
N ASN A 202 -16.06 4.97 18.30
CA ASN A 202 -15.39 4.09 19.24
C ASN A 202 -15.50 2.65 18.73
N ILE A 203 -14.37 2.05 18.34
CA ILE A 203 -14.32 0.73 17.70
C ILE A 203 -14.59 -0.44 18.66
N LYS A 204 -14.56 -0.20 20.00
CA LYS A 204 -14.92 -1.19 21.01
C LYS A 204 -16.40 -1.20 21.31
N THR A 205 -17.01 -0.02 21.48
CA THR A 205 -18.43 0.09 21.84
C THR A 205 -19.35 0.16 20.63
N GLY A 206 -18.83 0.56 19.46
CA GLY A 206 -19.61 0.82 18.25
C GLY A 206 -20.31 2.20 18.27
N GLU A 207 -20.13 3.00 19.32
CA GLU A 207 -20.69 4.36 19.38
C GLU A 207 -20.06 5.24 18.33
N SER A 208 -20.88 5.92 17.52
CA SER A 208 -20.40 6.76 16.42
C SER A 208 -21.09 8.13 16.47
N LYS A 209 -20.29 9.17 16.25
CA LYS A 209 -20.75 10.56 16.14
C LYS A 209 -20.36 11.14 14.79
N TYR A 210 -21.32 11.72 14.09
CA TYR A 210 -21.08 12.50 12.88
C TYR A 210 -20.53 13.90 13.26
N ILE A 211 -19.40 14.29 12.69
CA ILE A 211 -18.63 15.47 13.13
C ILE A 211 -18.28 16.42 11.97
N LYS A 212 -19.16 16.69 11.06
CA LYS A 212 -18.94 17.62 9.94
C LYS A 212 -19.28 19.06 10.35
N PRO A 213 -18.51 20.09 9.92
CA PRO A 213 -18.95 21.48 10.09
C PRO A 213 -20.19 21.78 9.26
N PHE A 214 -21.07 22.62 9.81
CA PHE A 214 -22.30 23.10 9.17
C PHE A 214 -22.21 24.60 8.92
N PRO A 215 -22.90 25.13 7.87
CA PRO A 215 -22.99 26.57 7.67
C PRO A 215 -23.76 27.21 8.82
N ALA A 216 -23.41 28.45 9.17
CA ALA A 216 -24.22 29.23 10.09
C ALA A 216 -25.58 29.54 9.44
N GLU A 217 -26.63 29.70 10.26
CA GLU A 217 -27.98 30.01 9.77
C GLU A 217 -27.96 31.32 8.94
N GLY A 218 -28.59 31.28 7.77
CA GLY A 218 -28.65 32.41 6.84
C GLY A 218 -27.39 32.67 6.03
N THR A 219 -26.37 31.79 6.11
CA THR A 219 -25.17 31.86 5.27
C THR A 219 -25.24 30.90 4.08
N GLU A 220 -24.31 31.05 3.11
CA GLU A 220 -24.21 30.15 1.97
C GLU A 220 -23.89 28.72 2.39
N ASN A 221 -24.26 27.77 1.55
CA ASN A 221 -23.94 26.36 1.72
C ASN A 221 -22.44 26.13 1.66
N LEU A 222 -21.94 25.15 2.44
CA LEU A 222 -20.54 24.74 2.37
C LEU A 222 -20.32 23.82 1.17
N ARG A 223 -19.32 24.18 0.36
CA ARG A 223 -18.84 23.39 -0.77
C ARG A 223 -17.73 22.46 -0.28
N PHE A 224 -17.97 21.19 -0.28
CA PHE A 224 -16.97 20.16 0.07
C PHE A 224 -16.55 19.43 -1.19
N ASN A 225 -15.26 19.17 -1.33
CA ASN A 225 -14.74 18.31 -2.37
C ASN A 225 -15.23 16.86 -2.16
N TRP A 226 -15.25 16.07 -3.20
CA TRP A 226 -15.38 14.61 -3.10
C TRP A 226 -14.38 14.04 -2.08
N ASN A 227 -13.10 14.33 -2.28
CA ASN A 227 -12.00 14.04 -1.37
C ASN A 227 -11.66 15.28 -0.54
N THR A 228 -12.50 15.59 0.44
CA THR A 228 -12.33 16.74 1.33
C THR A 228 -11.13 16.54 2.26
N PRO A 229 -10.21 17.52 2.40
CA PRO A 229 -9.15 17.40 3.39
C PRO A 229 -9.72 17.44 4.81
N ALA A 230 -9.46 16.36 5.56
CA ALA A 230 -9.77 16.22 6.97
C ALA A 230 -8.49 15.72 7.67
N VAL A 231 -7.66 16.64 8.17
CA VAL A 231 -6.30 16.33 8.62
C VAL A 231 -6.04 16.82 10.05
N PHE A 232 -5.27 16.04 10.80
CA PHE A 232 -4.79 16.47 12.11
C PHE A 232 -3.53 17.32 11.99
N GLY A 233 -3.53 18.48 12.68
CA GLY A 233 -2.36 19.32 12.79
C GLY A 233 -1.16 18.56 13.33
N LYS A 234 -0.01 18.75 12.67
CA LYS A 234 1.22 18.04 13.05
C LYS A 234 1.75 18.53 14.42
N LYS A 235 1.58 19.80 14.73
CA LYS A 235 1.99 20.44 16.00
C LYS A 235 0.87 20.46 17.02
N SER A 236 -0.30 20.98 16.61
CA SER A 236 -1.43 21.22 17.51
C SER A 236 -2.23 19.96 17.86
N GLY A 237 -2.27 18.99 16.95
CA GLY A 237 -3.18 17.85 17.03
C GLY A 237 -4.65 18.21 16.78
N TRP A 238 -4.96 19.45 16.37
CA TRP A 238 -6.32 19.88 16.05
C TRP A 238 -6.78 19.30 14.73
N LEU A 239 -8.08 19.04 14.59
CA LEU A 239 -8.67 18.58 13.34
C LEU A 239 -8.98 19.79 12.44
N TYR A 240 -8.43 19.79 11.22
CA TYR A 240 -8.74 20.75 10.18
C TYR A 240 -9.62 20.11 9.12
N MET A 241 -10.64 20.85 8.64
CA MET A 241 -11.51 20.43 7.54
C MET A 241 -11.67 21.57 6.54
N GLY A 242 -11.45 21.25 5.25
CA GLY A 242 -11.57 22.20 4.13
C GLY A 242 -12.93 22.11 3.43
N ALA A 243 -13.65 23.23 3.36
CA ALA A 243 -14.71 23.48 2.40
C ALA A 243 -14.22 24.57 1.44
N GLN A 244 -15.01 25.61 1.06
CA GLN A 244 -14.46 26.86 0.55
C GLN A 244 -13.75 27.65 1.65
N TYR A 245 -14.12 27.42 2.89
CA TYR A 245 -13.50 27.93 4.11
C TYR A 245 -12.73 26.83 4.82
N LEU A 246 -11.66 27.20 5.54
CA LEU A 246 -10.97 26.30 6.45
C LEU A 246 -11.60 26.33 7.84
N TYR A 247 -11.94 25.15 8.33
CA TYR A 247 -12.47 24.93 9.68
C TYR A 247 -11.45 24.23 10.56
N ARG A 248 -11.47 24.55 11.85
CA ARG A 248 -10.62 23.95 12.87
C ARG A 248 -11.47 23.49 14.05
N SER A 249 -11.22 22.29 14.54
CA SER A 249 -11.76 21.75 15.79
C SER A 249 -10.65 21.46 16.78
N LYS A 250 -10.83 21.90 18.03
CA LYS A 250 -9.90 21.65 19.15
C LYS A 250 -10.41 20.57 20.11
N ASP A 251 -11.61 20.08 19.90
CA ASP A 251 -12.38 19.19 20.75
C ASP A 251 -12.81 17.90 20.02
N LYS A 252 -11.92 17.38 19.18
CA LYS A 252 -12.13 16.11 18.46
C LYS A 252 -13.34 16.12 17.51
N GLY A 253 -13.73 17.26 16.98
CA GLY A 253 -14.84 17.43 16.06
C GLY A 253 -16.18 17.71 16.73
N ASP A 254 -16.22 17.97 18.03
CA ASP A 254 -17.45 18.35 18.73
C ASP A 254 -17.95 19.75 18.36
N SER A 255 -17.00 20.66 18.07
CA SER A 255 -17.27 21.97 17.51
C SER A 255 -16.23 22.39 16.46
N PHE A 256 -16.61 23.31 15.57
CA PHE A 256 -15.74 23.83 14.53
C PHE A 256 -15.75 25.34 14.50
N GLU A 257 -14.56 25.93 14.44
CA GLU A 257 -14.31 27.35 14.24
C GLU A 257 -13.89 27.60 12.78
N ARG A 258 -14.54 28.52 12.08
CA ARG A 258 -14.07 28.99 10.77
C ARG A 258 -12.86 29.90 10.96
N ILE A 259 -11.73 29.57 10.34
CA ILE A 259 -10.45 30.28 10.47
C ILE A 259 -9.94 30.88 9.16
N SER A 260 -10.79 30.97 8.13
CA SER A 260 -10.40 31.63 6.87
C SER A 260 -11.58 32.36 6.20
N PRO A 261 -11.30 33.34 5.31
CA PRO A 261 -12.22 33.72 4.26
C PRO A 261 -12.40 32.56 3.26
N ASP A 262 -13.17 32.78 2.17
CA ASP A 262 -13.16 31.86 1.01
C ASP A 262 -11.75 31.87 0.40
N LEU A 263 -11.08 30.70 0.42
CA LEU A 263 -9.71 30.54 -0.09
C LEU A 263 -9.67 30.13 -1.57
N THR A 264 -10.82 29.90 -2.17
CA THR A 264 -10.97 29.46 -3.56
C THR A 264 -11.02 30.65 -4.53
N THR A 265 -11.16 30.39 -5.82
CA THR A 265 -11.47 31.46 -6.80
C THR A 265 -12.93 31.90 -6.70
N ASN A 266 -13.79 31.05 -6.14
CA ASN A 266 -15.23 31.20 -6.09
C ASN A 266 -15.85 31.47 -7.47
N ASP A 267 -15.34 30.87 -8.51
CA ASP A 267 -15.79 31.01 -9.90
C ASP A 267 -17.13 30.27 -10.12
N PRO A 268 -18.24 30.98 -10.36
CA PRO A 268 -19.55 30.34 -10.58
C PRO A 268 -19.59 29.45 -11.82
N SER A 269 -18.73 29.68 -12.80
CA SER A 269 -18.67 28.82 -14.00
C SER A 269 -18.20 27.41 -13.70
N ARG A 270 -17.48 27.22 -12.59
CA ARG A 270 -16.98 25.93 -12.10
C ARG A 270 -17.90 25.27 -11.08
N GLN A 271 -18.94 25.95 -10.65
CA GLN A 271 -19.95 25.45 -9.71
C GLN A 271 -21.22 25.00 -10.45
N GLN A 272 -21.03 24.18 -11.50
CA GLN A 272 -22.12 23.72 -12.38
C GLN A 272 -22.44 22.23 -12.18
N GLN A 273 -22.15 21.69 -10.99
CA GLN A 273 -22.35 20.26 -10.68
C GLN A 273 -23.79 19.78 -10.92
N GLU A 274 -24.78 20.66 -10.76
CA GLU A 274 -26.21 20.36 -11.04
C GLU A 274 -26.50 20.14 -12.52
N LYS A 275 -25.54 20.42 -13.42
CA LYS A 275 -25.65 20.23 -14.87
C LYS A 275 -24.64 19.22 -15.41
N SER A 276 -23.93 18.52 -14.51
CA SER A 276 -22.97 17.50 -14.90
C SER A 276 -23.65 16.23 -15.40
N GLY A 277 -22.94 15.36 -16.13
CA GLY A 277 -23.44 14.08 -16.64
C GLY A 277 -24.02 14.14 -18.04
N GLY A 278 -24.00 15.29 -18.73
CA GLY A 278 -24.51 15.41 -20.10
C GLY A 278 -26.04 15.44 -20.17
N LEU A 279 -26.66 14.57 -20.97
CA LEU A 279 -28.10 14.46 -21.09
C LEU A 279 -28.76 13.91 -19.84
N THR A 280 -28.08 13.05 -19.12
CA THR A 280 -28.51 12.49 -17.83
C THR A 280 -27.70 13.12 -16.72
N ILE A 281 -28.35 13.90 -15.85
CA ILE A 281 -27.67 14.60 -14.75
C ILE A 281 -27.11 13.58 -13.77
N ASP A 282 -25.84 13.77 -13.42
CA ASP A 282 -25.17 13.03 -12.34
C ASP A 282 -24.41 14.00 -11.44
N ASN A 283 -24.82 14.10 -10.19
CA ASN A 283 -24.18 14.92 -9.17
C ASN A 283 -23.94 14.06 -7.92
N SER A 284 -22.72 13.53 -7.82
CA SER A 284 -22.29 12.63 -6.75
C SER A 284 -21.40 13.32 -5.70
N THR A 285 -21.13 14.61 -5.86
CA THR A 285 -20.12 15.47 -5.20
C THR A 285 -18.70 15.34 -5.80
N ALA A 286 -18.45 14.39 -6.69
CA ALA A 286 -17.19 14.30 -7.45
C ALA A 286 -17.02 15.50 -8.41
N GLU A 287 -18.12 16.11 -8.80
CA GLU A 287 -18.24 17.26 -9.69
C GLU A 287 -18.04 18.60 -8.96
N ASN A 288 -18.03 18.60 -7.61
CA ASN A 288 -17.79 19.79 -6.83
C ASN A 288 -16.41 20.36 -7.10
N ASN A 289 -16.37 21.69 -7.27
CA ASN A 289 -15.15 22.45 -7.50
C ASN A 289 -15.17 23.72 -6.66
N THR A 290 -14.10 24.52 -6.70
CA THR A 290 -13.88 25.69 -5.85
C THR A 290 -13.93 25.32 -4.36
N THR A 291 -13.10 24.34 -4.00
CA THR A 291 -12.99 23.80 -2.65
C THR A 291 -11.52 23.71 -2.22
N ILE A 292 -11.27 23.74 -0.92
CA ILE A 292 -9.94 23.41 -0.38
C ILE A 292 -9.72 21.91 -0.57
N PHE A 293 -8.57 21.54 -1.14
CA PHE A 293 -8.22 20.16 -1.46
C PHE A 293 -7.07 19.62 -0.60
N THR A 294 -6.20 20.47 -0.09
CA THR A 294 -5.10 20.08 0.79
C THR A 294 -4.82 21.13 1.86
N VAL A 295 -4.45 20.67 3.05
CA VAL A 295 -4.12 21.51 4.21
C VAL A 295 -2.92 20.93 4.92
N SER A 296 -1.97 21.78 5.32
CA SER A 296 -0.80 21.36 6.09
C SER A 296 -0.44 22.39 7.15
N GLU A 297 -0.55 22.02 8.42
CA GLU A 297 -0.02 22.78 9.55
C GLU A 297 1.49 22.52 9.68
N SER A 298 2.26 23.56 9.96
CA SER A 298 3.68 23.40 10.26
C SER A 298 3.90 22.58 11.54
N PRO A 299 4.76 21.58 11.53
CA PRO A 299 5.10 20.82 12.74
C PRO A 299 5.89 21.66 13.77
N LEU A 300 6.37 22.82 13.38
CA LEU A 300 7.17 23.72 14.22
C LEU A 300 6.36 24.86 14.83
N ASP A 301 5.25 25.28 14.18
CA ASP A 301 4.44 26.44 14.60
C ASP A 301 2.98 26.25 14.14
N GLU A 302 2.06 26.03 15.08
CA GLU A 302 0.63 25.85 14.82
C GLU A 302 -0.07 27.07 14.20
N ASN A 303 0.58 28.22 14.20
CA ASN A 303 0.05 29.44 13.56
C ASN A 303 0.36 29.46 12.05
N VAL A 304 1.29 28.64 11.57
CA VAL A 304 1.64 28.53 10.15
C VAL A 304 0.85 27.40 9.53
N ILE A 305 -0.12 27.74 8.68
CA ILE A 305 -1.01 26.77 8.01
C ILE A 305 -1.02 27.10 6.51
N TRP A 306 -0.80 26.07 5.71
CA TRP A 306 -0.86 26.11 4.26
C TRP A 306 -2.16 25.49 3.76
N ALA A 307 -2.76 26.08 2.74
CA ALA A 307 -3.94 25.55 2.07
C ALA A 307 -3.79 25.61 0.56
N GLY A 308 -4.23 24.55 -0.11
CA GLY A 308 -4.30 24.44 -1.56
C GLY A 308 -5.71 24.05 -2.00
N THR A 309 -6.15 24.58 -3.15
CA THR A 309 -7.51 24.36 -3.66
C THR A 309 -7.53 23.56 -4.95
N ASP A 310 -8.68 22.98 -5.28
CA ASP A 310 -8.92 22.25 -6.53
C ASP A 310 -9.04 23.16 -7.76
N ASP A 311 -9.14 24.47 -7.54
CA ASP A 311 -9.17 25.50 -8.56
C ASP A 311 -7.88 26.35 -8.62
N GLY A 312 -6.79 25.83 -8.00
CA GLY A 312 -5.41 26.26 -8.25
C GLY A 312 -4.85 27.32 -7.32
N ASN A 313 -5.50 27.68 -6.20
CA ASN A 313 -4.94 28.62 -5.24
C ASN A 313 -4.00 27.94 -4.25
N VAL A 314 -2.84 28.55 -4.01
CA VAL A 314 -1.95 28.24 -2.88
C VAL A 314 -1.96 29.42 -1.93
N GLN A 315 -2.25 29.19 -0.66
CA GLN A 315 -2.36 30.23 0.35
C GLN A 315 -1.68 29.83 1.65
N VAL A 316 -1.21 30.82 2.41
CA VAL A 316 -0.59 30.60 3.72
C VAL A 316 -1.10 31.65 4.73
N THR A 317 -1.26 31.19 5.97
CA THR A 317 -1.40 32.05 7.15
C THR A 317 -0.21 31.87 8.08
N THR A 318 0.16 32.92 8.84
CA THR A 318 1.22 32.86 9.86
C THR A 318 0.73 33.32 11.24
N ASP A 319 -0.56 33.52 11.37
CA ASP A 319 -1.23 34.06 12.58
C ASP A 319 -2.43 33.22 13.02
N GLY A 320 -2.42 31.91 12.67
CA GLY A 320 -3.44 30.95 13.05
C GLY A 320 -4.77 31.12 12.33
N GLY A 321 -4.75 31.74 11.14
CA GLY A 321 -5.91 31.88 10.26
C GLY A 321 -6.59 33.23 10.29
N LYS A 322 -6.04 34.24 11.00
CA LYS A 322 -6.60 35.58 11.03
C LYS A 322 -6.42 36.32 9.70
N THR A 323 -5.25 36.13 9.07
CA THR A 323 -4.94 36.67 7.75
C THR A 323 -4.38 35.61 6.85
N TRP A 324 -4.67 35.69 5.54
CA TRP A 324 -4.24 34.73 4.53
C TRP A 324 -3.58 35.44 3.35
N THR A 325 -2.48 34.91 2.87
CA THR A 325 -1.74 35.44 1.72
C THR A 325 -1.83 34.44 0.56
N LYS A 326 -2.34 34.90 -0.59
CA LYS A 326 -2.35 34.17 -1.84
C LYS A 326 -0.98 34.25 -2.51
N LEU A 327 -0.48 33.12 -3.01
CA LEU A 327 0.91 32.94 -3.45
C LEU A 327 1.07 32.62 -4.94
N ASN A 328 -0.02 32.46 -5.67
CA ASN A 328 -0.03 31.99 -7.06
C ASN A 328 0.92 32.75 -7.98
N ASP A 329 0.96 34.07 -7.90
CA ASP A 329 1.74 34.95 -8.77
C ASP A 329 3.25 34.78 -8.57
N ALA A 330 3.66 34.26 -7.42
CA ALA A 330 5.06 33.98 -7.10
C ALA A 330 5.54 32.61 -7.59
N ILE A 331 4.62 31.68 -7.95
CA ILE A 331 4.96 30.30 -8.34
C ILE A 331 5.22 30.23 -9.85
N PRO A 332 6.47 30.01 -10.30
CA PRO A 332 6.79 30.05 -11.73
C PRO A 332 6.21 28.84 -12.47
N GLY A 333 5.37 29.11 -13.47
CA GLY A 333 4.78 28.07 -14.31
C GLY A 333 3.72 27.22 -13.62
N LEU A 334 3.08 27.74 -12.57
CA LEU A 334 1.90 27.11 -11.97
C LEU A 334 0.79 27.00 -13.01
N PRO A 335 0.28 25.78 -13.33
CA PRO A 335 -0.81 25.64 -14.26
C PRO A 335 -2.08 26.31 -13.73
N PRO A 336 -2.76 27.14 -14.52
CA PRO A 336 -3.97 27.81 -14.05
C PRO A 336 -5.07 26.79 -13.75
N LEU A 337 -5.81 27.02 -12.68
CA LEU A 337 -7.00 26.25 -12.32
C LEU A 337 -6.74 24.73 -12.18
N ALA A 338 -5.50 24.33 -11.89
CA ALA A 338 -5.12 22.96 -11.64
C ALA A 338 -5.24 22.62 -10.14
N PHE A 339 -5.51 21.38 -9.81
CA PHE A 339 -5.58 20.92 -8.43
C PHE A 339 -4.23 21.07 -7.73
N ILE A 340 -4.18 21.77 -6.62
CA ILE A 340 -3.06 21.70 -5.69
C ILE A 340 -3.20 20.36 -4.97
N SER A 341 -2.54 19.32 -5.48
CA SER A 341 -2.78 17.95 -5.07
C SER A 341 -2.28 17.66 -3.65
N TYR A 342 -1.16 18.28 -3.24
CA TYR A 342 -0.65 18.14 -1.89
C TYR A 342 0.23 19.32 -1.46
N ILE A 343 0.20 19.63 -0.17
CA ILE A 343 1.15 20.54 0.48
C ILE A 343 1.73 19.83 1.70
N ASP A 344 3.07 19.79 1.81
CA ASP A 344 3.78 19.32 2.99
C ASP A 344 4.59 20.46 3.61
N ALA A 345 4.17 20.96 4.75
CA ALA A 345 4.95 21.93 5.51
C ALA A 345 6.24 21.27 6.01
N ASP A 346 7.38 21.91 5.78
CA ASP A 346 8.72 21.38 6.06
C ASP A 346 8.89 21.06 7.56
N ASN A 347 9.49 19.91 7.85
CA ASN A 347 9.66 19.42 9.22
C ASN A 347 10.80 20.14 9.97
N PHE A 348 11.68 20.90 9.29
CA PHE A 348 12.89 21.49 9.85
C PHE A 348 12.94 23.01 9.71
N ASN A 349 12.10 23.61 8.84
CA ASN A 349 12.02 25.04 8.62
C ASN A 349 10.55 25.50 8.56
N ARG A 350 10.08 26.22 9.57
CA ARG A 350 8.68 26.71 9.65
C ARG A 350 8.25 27.60 8.48
N GLN A 351 9.22 28.17 7.74
CA GLN A 351 8.95 29.06 6.60
C GLN A 351 8.88 28.30 5.26
N ALA A 352 9.16 27.01 5.29
CA ALA A 352 9.27 26.22 4.07
C ALA A 352 8.08 25.28 3.87
N ALA A 353 7.80 25.00 2.60
CA ALA A 353 6.80 24.02 2.19
C ALA A 353 7.12 23.43 0.80
N TRP A 354 6.63 22.22 0.60
CA TRP A 354 6.65 21.47 -0.64
C TRP A 354 5.23 21.43 -1.20
N VAL A 355 5.08 21.64 -2.51
CA VAL A 355 3.78 21.67 -3.18
C VAL A 355 3.81 20.79 -4.42
N THR A 356 2.80 19.93 -4.59
CA THR A 356 2.55 19.22 -5.83
C THR A 356 1.26 19.70 -6.48
N VAL A 357 1.21 19.61 -7.82
CA VAL A 357 0.04 20.03 -8.59
C VAL A 357 -0.32 18.94 -9.59
N ASP A 358 -1.61 18.69 -9.70
CA ASP A 358 -2.22 17.78 -10.65
C ASP A 358 -3.05 18.57 -11.67
N ALA A 359 -2.58 18.60 -12.91
CA ALA A 359 -3.23 19.29 -14.01
C ALA A 359 -3.87 18.32 -15.04
N HIS A 360 -3.94 17.01 -14.74
CA HIS A 360 -4.43 16.03 -15.72
C HIS A 360 -5.87 16.31 -16.18
N ARG A 361 -6.72 16.81 -15.29
CA ARG A 361 -8.11 17.20 -15.61
C ARG A 361 -8.19 18.36 -16.62
N ASN A 362 -7.11 19.12 -16.75
CA ASN A 362 -6.95 20.17 -17.76
C ASN A 362 -6.23 19.65 -19.03
N GLY A 363 -5.98 18.33 -19.13
CA GLY A 363 -5.27 17.69 -20.24
C GLY A 363 -3.75 17.78 -20.16
N ASP A 364 -3.18 18.27 -19.06
CA ASP A 364 -1.73 18.37 -18.86
C ASP A 364 -1.21 17.27 -17.89
N MET A 365 -0.51 16.28 -18.45
CA MET A 365 0.01 15.11 -17.73
C MET A 365 1.41 15.32 -17.15
N LYS A 366 1.97 16.54 -17.19
CA LYS A 366 3.33 16.82 -16.70
C LYS A 366 3.39 16.77 -15.17
N PRO A 367 4.55 16.40 -14.61
CA PRO A 367 4.79 16.53 -13.19
C PRO A 367 5.00 18.01 -12.79
N TYR A 368 4.41 18.41 -11.69
CA TYR A 368 4.58 19.73 -11.09
C TYR A 368 4.92 19.57 -9.62
N VAL A 369 6.11 20.01 -9.24
CA VAL A 369 6.63 19.98 -7.86
C VAL A 369 7.34 21.29 -7.59
N PHE A 370 6.97 21.96 -6.51
CA PHE A 370 7.53 23.25 -6.13
C PHE A 370 8.00 23.26 -4.67
N PHE A 371 8.99 24.09 -4.40
CA PHE A 371 9.51 24.33 -3.05
C PHE A 371 9.62 25.82 -2.78
N THR A 372 9.27 26.22 -1.57
CA THR A 372 9.56 27.54 -0.99
C THR A 372 10.29 27.38 0.33
N GLY A 373 11.20 28.30 0.65
CA GLY A 373 11.92 28.37 1.94
C GLY A 373 11.63 29.64 2.75
N ASP A 374 10.72 30.52 2.28
CA ASP A 374 10.53 31.88 2.75
C ASP A 374 9.06 32.32 2.83
N LEU A 375 8.15 31.41 3.21
CA LEU A 375 6.70 31.62 3.30
C LEU A 375 6.07 31.98 1.95
N GLY A 376 6.58 31.42 0.86
CA GLY A 376 6.03 31.56 -0.47
C GLY A 376 6.41 32.86 -1.20
N LYS A 377 7.38 33.61 -0.72
CA LYS A 377 7.88 34.83 -1.40
C LYS A 377 8.66 34.45 -2.66
N THR A 378 9.44 33.37 -2.59
CA THR A 378 10.17 32.79 -3.73
C THR A 378 9.92 31.30 -3.86
N TRP A 379 9.91 30.81 -5.08
CA TRP A 379 9.64 29.41 -5.39
C TRP A 379 10.64 28.82 -6.38
N LYS A 380 10.94 27.55 -6.21
CA LYS A 380 11.76 26.76 -7.11
C LYS A 380 10.95 25.57 -7.63
N SER A 381 10.91 25.37 -8.95
CA SER A 381 10.41 24.12 -9.54
C SER A 381 11.45 23.02 -9.34
N LEU A 382 10.98 21.85 -8.90
CA LEU A 382 11.79 20.65 -8.66
C LEU A 382 11.46 19.53 -9.65
N ALA A 383 10.55 19.78 -10.59
CA ALA A 383 10.22 18.81 -11.63
C ALA A 383 11.42 18.60 -12.57
N THR A 384 11.79 17.34 -12.78
CA THR A 384 12.83 16.93 -13.72
C THR A 384 12.27 16.00 -14.78
N THR A 385 13.02 15.76 -15.85
CA THR A 385 12.65 14.82 -16.92
C THR A 385 12.59 13.36 -16.47
N ASP A 386 13.15 13.05 -15.31
CA ASP A 386 13.13 11.70 -14.73
C ASP A 386 11.77 11.35 -14.13
N ILE A 387 11.03 12.33 -13.62
CA ILE A 387 9.70 12.14 -13.07
C ILE A 387 8.71 11.90 -14.21
N LYS A 388 7.89 10.86 -14.08
CA LYS A 388 6.84 10.51 -15.04
C LYS A 388 5.47 10.54 -14.36
N GLY A 389 4.47 11.02 -15.11
CA GLY A 389 3.10 11.19 -14.64
C GLY A 389 2.90 12.44 -13.77
N PHE A 390 1.67 12.86 -13.64
CA PHE A 390 1.27 13.95 -12.75
C PHE A 390 1.44 13.54 -11.28
N CYS A 391 1.56 14.53 -10.38
CA CYS A 391 1.95 14.32 -8.99
C CYS A 391 0.74 14.32 -8.07
N HIS A 392 0.69 13.35 -7.14
CA HIS A 392 -0.37 13.24 -6.13
C HIS A 392 0.08 13.74 -4.76
N VAL A 393 1.24 13.33 -4.29
CA VAL A 393 1.71 13.55 -2.93
C VAL A 393 3.22 13.78 -2.88
N ILE A 394 3.66 14.66 -2.00
CA ILE A 394 5.07 14.82 -1.62
C ILE A 394 5.20 14.80 -0.11
N ARG A 395 6.17 14.07 0.41
CA ARG A 395 6.45 14.03 1.85
C ARG A 395 7.94 14.16 2.10
N GLN A 396 8.30 15.08 2.98
CA GLN A 396 9.66 15.15 3.52
C GLN A 396 9.83 14.15 4.63
N ASP A 397 10.98 13.45 4.66
CA ASP A 397 11.30 12.58 5.79
C ASP A 397 11.36 13.37 7.11
N ILE A 398 10.97 12.70 8.19
CA ILE A 398 10.89 13.32 9.51
C ILE A 398 12.23 13.39 10.25
N VAL A 399 13.29 12.74 9.72
CA VAL A 399 14.63 12.65 10.31
C VAL A 399 15.70 13.30 9.43
N ASN A 400 15.65 13.05 8.12
CA ASN A 400 16.61 13.62 7.16
C ASN A 400 15.94 14.72 6.32
N PRO A 401 16.33 16.01 6.48
CA PRO A 401 15.72 17.12 5.74
C PRO A 401 15.91 17.05 4.22
N ASP A 402 16.89 16.30 3.75
CA ASP A 402 17.21 16.20 2.33
C ASP A 402 16.52 15.03 1.63
N LEU A 403 15.88 14.12 2.40
CA LEU A 403 15.18 12.96 1.90
C LEU A 403 13.70 13.30 1.64
N LEU A 404 13.29 13.16 0.38
CA LEU A 404 11.92 13.38 -0.07
C LEU A 404 11.36 12.14 -0.76
N PHE A 405 10.06 11.94 -0.57
CA PHE A 405 9.27 10.91 -1.27
C PHE A 405 8.17 11.60 -2.07
N LEU A 406 8.08 11.28 -3.36
CA LEU A 406 7.11 11.84 -4.30
C LEU A 406 6.27 10.71 -4.90
N GLY A 407 4.97 10.75 -4.68
CA GLY A 407 4.00 9.88 -5.33
C GLY A 407 3.46 10.51 -6.60
N THR A 408 3.51 9.77 -7.70
CA THR A 408 2.95 10.15 -8.99
C THR A 408 2.01 9.07 -9.50
N GLU A 409 1.30 9.33 -10.59
CA GLU A 409 0.49 8.31 -11.30
C GLU A 409 1.34 7.12 -11.79
N MET A 410 2.65 7.30 -11.96
CA MET A 410 3.57 6.28 -12.49
C MET A 410 4.48 5.66 -11.42
N GLY A 411 4.22 5.91 -10.13
CA GLY A 411 4.91 5.28 -9.02
C GLY A 411 5.56 6.21 -8.01
N LEU A 412 6.40 5.64 -7.15
CA LEU A 412 7.14 6.33 -6.11
C LEU A 412 8.51 6.80 -6.62
N TYR A 413 8.86 8.05 -6.34
CA TYR A 413 10.18 8.64 -6.57
C TYR A 413 10.81 9.07 -5.24
N ILE A 414 12.13 8.98 -5.16
CA ILE A 414 12.93 9.36 -4.00
C ILE A 414 13.99 10.36 -4.43
N SER A 415 14.20 11.37 -3.60
CA SER A 415 15.30 12.32 -3.69
C SER A 415 16.06 12.35 -2.36
N ASN A 416 17.40 12.31 -2.41
CA ASN A 416 18.29 12.45 -1.25
C ASN A 416 19.05 13.79 -1.26
N ASP A 417 18.61 14.75 -2.07
CA ASP A 417 19.24 16.06 -2.28
C ASP A 417 18.22 17.22 -2.38
N ARG A 418 17.16 17.15 -1.57
CA ARG A 418 16.08 18.14 -1.51
C ARG A 418 15.39 18.38 -2.85
N GLY A 419 15.18 17.32 -3.64
CA GLY A 419 14.46 17.39 -4.91
C GLY A 419 15.29 17.91 -6.10
N THR A 420 16.62 17.97 -5.97
CA THR A 420 17.48 18.34 -7.09
C THR A 420 17.55 17.20 -8.12
N THR A 421 17.64 15.97 -7.63
CA THR A 421 17.55 14.75 -8.47
C THR A 421 16.49 13.79 -7.93
N TRP A 422 15.89 13.02 -8.84
CA TRP A 422 14.84 12.06 -8.52
C TRP A 422 15.14 10.70 -9.11
N VAL A 423 14.94 9.65 -8.30
CA VAL A 423 15.09 8.26 -8.74
C VAL A 423 13.80 7.52 -8.45
N ARG A 424 13.26 6.84 -9.47
CA ARG A 424 12.08 5.99 -9.29
C ARG A 424 12.43 4.77 -8.44
N PHE A 425 11.71 4.56 -7.35
CA PHE A 425 11.83 3.37 -6.51
C PHE A 425 11.08 2.20 -7.15
N ARG A 426 11.80 1.13 -7.52
CA ARG A 426 11.26 -0.01 -8.28
C ARG A 426 11.25 -1.33 -7.51
N ASN A 427 11.96 -1.39 -6.39
CA ASN A 427 12.12 -2.64 -5.65
C ASN A 427 10.80 -3.03 -4.98
N LYS A 428 10.11 -4.02 -5.54
CA LYS A 428 8.80 -4.51 -5.08
C LYS A 428 7.68 -3.44 -5.04
N VAL A 429 7.90 -2.27 -5.61
CA VAL A 429 6.87 -1.25 -5.81
C VAL A 429 6.52 -1.24 -7.30
N PRO A 430 5.32 -1.69 -7.67
CA PRO A 430 4.88 -1.75 -9.07
C PRO A 430 4.68 -0.36 -9.66
N GLN A 431 4.45 -0.31 -10.96
CA GLN A 431 4.04 0.91 -11.63
C GLN A 431 2.53 1.11 -11.44
N THR A 432 2.18 1.98 -10.51
CA THR A 432 0.80 2.30 -10.13
C THR A 432 0.75 3.71 -9.55
N GLY A 433 -0.41 4.34 -9.55
CA GLY A 433 -0.61 5.63 -8.89
C GLY A 433 -0.31 5.52 -7.38
N VAL A 434 0.58 6.38 -6.89
CA VAL A 434 0.90 6.52 -5.46
C VAL A 434 0.21 7.78 -4.96
N TYR A 435 -0.86 7.60 -4.21
CA TYR A 435 -1.79 8.66 -3.84
C TYR A 435 -1.49 9.30 -2.48
N ASP A 436 -0.99 8.49 -1.52
CA ASP A 436 -0.61 9.02 -0.21
C ASP A 436 0.53 8.23 0.43
N LEU A 437 1.20 8.84 1.41
CA LEU A 437 2.38 8.33 2.10
C LEU A 437 2.28 8.62 3.61
N ALA A 438 2.54 7.61 4.44
CA ALA A 438 2.61 7.77 5.89
C ALA A 438 3.91 7.19 6.45
N PHE A 439 4.50 7.87 7.44
CA PHE A 439 5.66 7.37 8.19
C PHE A 439 5.20 6.73 9.50
N GLN A 440 5.69 5.53 9.76
CA GLN A 440 5.62 4.96 11.09
C GLN A 440 6.96 5.20 11.81
N GLU A 441 6.93 6.10 12.79
CA GLU A 441 8.14 6.68 13.38
C GLU A 441 8.99 5.67 14.15
N ARG A 442 8.36 4.77 14.95
CA ARG A 442 9.07 3.77 15.77
C ARG A 442 9.75 2.71 14.93
N GLU A 443 9.06 2.21 13.90
CA GLU A 443 9.57 1.14 13.04
C GLU A 443 10.42 1.68 11.88
N ASN A 444 10.43 3.01 11.66
CA ASN A 444 11.03 3.65 10.48
C ASN A 444 10.47 3.12 9.17
N ASP A 445 9.19 2.79 9.12
CA ASP A 445 8.55 2.26 7.93
C ASP A 445 7.90 3.39 7.11
N LEU A 446 7.92 3.24 5.78
CA LEU A 446 7.14 4.07 4.86
C LEU A 446 5.96 3.26 4.34
N VAL A 447 4.75 3.69 4.64
CA VAL A 447 3.50 3.08 4.21
C VAL A 447 2.95 3.86 3.02
N ILE A 448 2.64 3.17 1.94
CA ILE A 448 2.29 3.73 0.63
C ILE A 448 0.86 3.32 0.30
N ALA A 449 -0.03 4.30 0.11
CA ALA A 449 -1.35 4.08 -0.49
C ALA A 449 -1.24 4.10 -2.01
N THR A 450 -1.64 3.02 -2.66
CA THR A 450 -1.69 2.96 -4.13
C THR A 450 -3.11 2.89 -4.64
N HIS A 451 -3.34 3.50 -5.78
CA HIS A 451 -4.63 3.44 -6.45
C HIS A 451 -4.62 2.31 -7.49
N GLY A 452 -4.80 1.08 -7.01
CA GLY A 452 -4.85 -0.12 -7.85
C GLY A 452 -4.00 -1.32 -7.42
N ARG A 453 -3.08 -1.15 -6.44
CA ARG A 453 -2.21 -2.23 -5.93
C ARG A 453 -2.18 -2.32 -4.40
N GLY A 454 -3.21 -1.79 -3.76
CA GLY A 454 -3.36 -1.84 -2.31
C GLY A 454 -2.33 -1.01 -1.55
N ILE A 455 -2.01 -1.45 -0.36
CA ILE A 455 -1.01 -0.82 0.51
C ILE A 455 0.32 -1.57 0.40
N ILE A 456 1.40 -0.82 0.29
CA ILE A 456 2.77 -1.33 0.27
C ILE A 456 3.53 -0.71 1.44
N ILE A 457 4.26 -1.54 2.19
CA ILE A 457 5.12 -1.08 3.28
C ILE A 457 6.58 -1.29 2.87
N ILE A 458 7.36 -0.22 2.89
CA ILE A 458 8.82 -0.29 2.85
C ILE A 458 9.31 -0.35 4.29
N ASP A 459 9.69 -1.54 4.71
CA ASP A 459 10.24 -1.77 6.05
C ASP A 459 11.60 -1.08 6.18
N ASP A 460 11.77 -0.31 7.23
CA ASP A 460 13.03 0.33 7.64
C ASP A 460 13.69 1.19 6.56
N ILE A 461 13.27 2.45 6.44
CA ILE A 461 13.89 3.43 5.56
C ILE A 461 15.18 4.05 6.13
N THR A 462 15.68 3.59 7.28
CA THR A 462 16.93 4.08 7.88
C THR A 462 18.09 4.09 6.89
N PRO A 463 18.30 3.06 6.04
CA PRO A 463 19.36 3.12 5.02
C PRO A 463 19.22 4.28 4.04
N LEU A 464 17.99 4.66 3.66
CA LEU A 464 17.74 5.79 2.76
C LEU A 464 18.05 7.12 3.43
N ARG A 465 17.78 7.24 4.74
CA ARG A 465 18.11 8.43 5.54
C ARG A 465 19.62 8.72 5.59
N HIS A 466 20.43 7.67 5.54
CA HIS A 466 21.88 7.74 5.58
C HIS A 466 22.55 7.74 4.19
N LEU A 467 21.80 7.55 3.12
CA LEU A 467 22.29 7.56 1.75
C LEU A 467 22.47 9.02 1.27
N THR A 468 23.43 9.73 1.85
CA THR A 468 23.76 11.11 1.49
C THR A 468 24.62 11.17 0.23
N PRO A 469 24.73 12.34 -0.46
CA PRO A 469 25.66 12.51 -1.58
C PRO A 469 27.10 12.11 -1.23
N ALA A 470 27.58 12.45 -0.02
CA ALA A 470 28.91 12.07 0.45
C ALA A 470 29.11 10.55 0.58
N ILE A 471 28.08 9.83 0.99
CA ILE A 471 28.09 8.35 1.01
C ILE A 471 28.04 7.79 -0.42
N MET A 472 27.23 8.37 -1.29
CA MET A 472 27.11 7.93 -2.69
C MET A 472 28.40 8.15 -3.50
N ASP A 473 29.29 9.02 -3.05
CA ASP A 473 30.62 9.21 -3.65
C ASP A 473 31.65 8.16 -3.23
N GLN A 474 31.41 7.40 -2.17
CA GLN A 474 32.29 6.32 -1.73
C GLN A 474 32.11 5.06 -2.59
N GLU A 475 33.21 4.33 -2.84
CA GLU A 475 33.14 3.05 -3.58
C GLU A 475 32.31 1.98 -2.82
N PHE A 476 32.37 2.03 -1.48
CA PHE A 476 31.63 1.16 -0.56
C PHE A 476 31.31 1.91 0.74
N ALA A 477 30.12 1.71 1.28
CA ALA A 477 29.77 2.15 2.65
C ALA A 477 28.73 1.21 3.26
N PHE A 478 28.91 0.82 4.53
CA PHE A 478 27.81 0.24 5.29
C PHE A 478 26.75 1.31 5.58
N LEU A 479 25.48 0.93 5.51
CA LEU A 479 24.36 1.79 5.86
C LEU A 479 23.71 1.26 7.14
N PRO A 480 23.38 2.13 8.11
CA PRO A 480 22.65 1.75 9.30
C PRO A 480 21.29 1.14 8.94
N VAL A 481 20.84 0.25 9.80
CA VAL A 481 19.50 -0.36 9.79
C VAL A 481 18.91 -0.26 11.20
N ARG A 482 17.59 -0.39 11.33
CA ARG A 482 16.98 -0.48 12.66
C ARG A 482 17.54 -1.67 13.45
N PRO A 483 17.57 -1.58 14.79
CA PRO A 483 17.97 -2.70 15.63
C PRO A 483 17.14 -3.95 15.35
N TYR A 484 17.79 -5.11 15.29
CA TYR A 484 17.10 -6.39 15.18
C TYR A 484 16.61 -6.85 16.55
N TYR A 485 15.38 -7.34 16.58
CA TYR A 485 14.78 -8.01 17.77
C TYR A 485 14.27 -9.39 17.34
N PHE A 486 14.52 -10.40 18.18
CA PHE A 486 13.91 -11.70 17.95
C PHE A 486 12.37 -11.58 17.93
N PRO A 487 11.68 -12.27 17.01
CA PRO A 487 10.22 -12.22 16.96
C PRO A 487 9.62 -12.78 18.25
N SER A 488 8.58 -12.13 18.77
CA SER A 488 7.77 -12.64 19.86
C SER A 488 6.66 -13.53 19.28
N GLY A 489 6.63 -14.79 19.70
CA GLY A 489 5.56 -15.73 19.40
C GLY A 489 5.93 -16.77 18.34
N THR A 490 5.56 -17.99 18.61
CA THR A 490 5.53 -19.11 17.69
C THR A 490 4.23 -19.01 16.90
N GLY A 491 4.20 -18.17 15.87
CA GLY A 491 3.06 -18.19 14.94
C GLY A 491 3.05 -19.52 14.20
N THR A 492 2.03 -20.32 14.40
CA THR A 492 1.74 -21.42 13.48
C THR A 492 1.50 -20.83 12.11
N GLN A 493 2.25 -21.29 11.10
CA GLN A 493 1.92 -20.99 9.72
C GLN A 493 0.63 -21.74 9.39
N ASP A 494 -0.44 -20.99 9.17
CA ASP A 494 -1.64 -21.57 8.57
C ASP A 494 -1.37 -21.81 7.09
N PHE A 495 -1.72 -23.00 6.61
CA PHE A 495 -1.66 -23.31 5.18
C PHE A 495 -2.90 -22.75 4.50
N GLN A 496 -2.82 -21.52 3.99
CA GLN A 496 -3.96 -20.81 3.42
C GLN A 496 -4.22 -21.15 1.95
N GLY A 497 -3.29 -21.82 1.28
CA GLY A 497 -3.38 -22.10 -0.15
C GLY A 497 -3.39 -20.82 -1.00
N ASP A 498 -3.93 -20.93 -2.23
CA ASP A 498 -3.94 -19.84 -3.21
C ASP A 498 -5.32 -19.16 -3.35
N SER A 499 -6.28 -19.49 -2.50
CA SER A 499 -7.66 -18.99 -2.61
C SER A 499 -7.84 -17.54 -2.16
N GLU A 500 -6.92 -17.03 -1.34
CA GLU A 500 -6.93 -15.69 -0.78
C GLU A 500 -5.53 -15.05 -0.91
N PHE A 501 -5.48 -13.76 -1.19
CA PHE A 501 -4.24 -13.00 -1.14
C PHE A 501 -3.75 -12.89 0.30
N THR A 502 -2.47 -13.20 0.50
CA THR A 502 -1.82 -13.04 1.81
C THR A 502 -0.65 -12.06 1.70
N GLY A 503 -0.76 -10.93 2.39
CA GLY A 503 0.33 -9.96 2.54
C GLY A 503 1.47 -10.55 3.36
N THR A 504 2.69 -10.42 2.84
CA THR A 504 3.88 -10.98 3.50
C THR A 504 4.30 -10.12 4.69
N ASN A 505 4.68 -10.77 5.79
CA ASN A 505 5.30 -10.10 6.92
C ASN A 505 6.71 -9.56 6.58
N PRO A 506 7.22 -8.59 7.36
CA PRO A 506 8.64 -8.27 7.38
C PRO A 506 9.50 -9.52 7.62
N SER A 507 10.72 -9.51 7.09
CA SER A 507 11.64 -10.63 7.31
C SER A 507 11.98 -10.80 8.79
N SER A 508 11.95 -12.02 9.30
CA SER A 508 12.45 -12.38 10.63
C SER A 508 13.97 -12.50 10.71
N SER A 509 14.70 -12.29 9.61
CA SER A 509 16.16 -12.33 9.56
C SER A 509 16.77 -10.98 9.93
N ALA A 510 17.93 -11.00 10.57
CA ALA A 510 18.71 -9.79 10.76
C ALA A 510 19.15 -9.19 9.41
N THR A 511 19.34 -7.89 9.37
CA THR A 511 19.63 -7.18 8.13
C THR A 511 21.03 -6.57 8.16
N VAL A 512 21.78 -6.78 7.06
CA VAL A 512 23.01 -6.05 6.76
C VAL A 512 22.76 -5.24 5.51
N CYS A 513 22.97 -3.92 5.59
CA CYS A 513 22.76 -3.01 4.49
C CYS A 513 24.04 -2.28 4.12
N TYR A 514 24.31 -2.11 2.83
CA TYR A 514 25.47 -1.37 2.33
C TYR A 514 25.20 -0.79 0.93
N TYR A 515 25.98 0.22 0.59
CA TYR A 515 25.98 0.88 -0.71
C TYR A 515 27.21 0.46 -1.52
N LEU A 516 27.02 0.27 -2.83
CA LEU A 516 28.07 0.09 -3.83
C LEU A 516 27.96 1.17 -4.92
N LYS A 517 28.99 1.96 -5.13
CA LYS A 517 29.03 2.97 -6.21
C LYS A 517 28.95 2.33 -7.59
N LYS A 518 29.56 1.14 -7.74
CA LYS A 518 29.56 0.34 -8.96
C LYS A 518 29.18 -1.11 -8.67
N ARG A 519 28.65 -1.79 -9.67
CA ARG A 519 28.43 -3.24 -9.58
C ARG A 519 29.77 -3.96 -9.41
N HIS A 520 29.84 -4.88 -8.43
CA HIS A 520 30.97 -5.79 -8.30
C HIS A 520 30.85 -6.93 -9.33
N VAL A 521 31.86 -7.12 -10.17
CA VAL A 521 31.80 -8.04 -11.32
C VAL A 521 32.82 -9.17 -11.19
N PHE A 522 34.00 -8.92 -10.59
CA PHE A 522 35.09 -9.88 -10.52
C PHE A 522 35.45 -10.24 -9.08
N GLY A 523 35.70 -11.52 -8.86
CA GLY A 523 36.04 -12.07 -7.56
C GLY A 523 34.82 -12.35 -6.68
N GLU A 524 35.03 -13.08 -5.59
CA GLU A 524 33.99 -13.39 -4.64
C GLU A 524 33.53 -12.16 -3.86
N MET A 525 32.23 -12.15 -3.52
CA MET A 525 31.67 -11.17 -2.58
C MET A 525 30.75 -11.88 -1.61
N TYR A 526 31.07 -11.80 -0.31
CA TYR A 526 30.35 -12.48 0.75
C TYR A 526 30.52 -11.77 2.10
N ILE A 527 29.68 -12.15 3.05
CA ILE A 527 29.73 -11.69 4.43
C ILE A 527 30.11 -12.88 5.32
N GLU A 528 31.15 -12.73 6.14
CA GLU A 528 31.49 -13.60 7.26
C GLU A 528 30.92 -13.00 8.55
N ILE A 529 30.35 -13.86 9.38
CA ILE A 529 29.79 -13.48 10.67
C ILE A 529 30.57 -14.25 11.73
N SER A 530 30.98 -13.55 12.77
CA SER A 530 31.62 -14.11 13.95
C SER A 530 30.97 -13.57 15.22
N ASP A 531 31.12 -14.30 16.33
CA ASP A 531 30.73 -13.83 17.65
C ASP A 531 31.66 -12.70 18.15
N ALA A 532 31.37 -12.17 19.33
CA ALA A 532 32.17 -11.11 19.95
C ALA A 532 33.61 -11.56 20.26
N ALA A 533 33.84 -12.86 20.48
CA ALA A 533 35.17 -13.46 20.71
C ALA A 533 35.97 -13.64 19.42
N GLY A 534 35.32 -13.54 18.24
CA GLY A 534 35.92 -13.72 16.93
C GLY A 534 35.80 -15.14 16.38
N ASN A 535 35.05 -16.02 17.03
CA ASN A 535 34.78 -17.36 16.50
C ASN A 535 33.90 -17.25 15.25
N TYR A 536 34.32 -17.88 14.16
CA TYR A 536 33.55 -17.93 12.93
C TYR A 536 32.23 -18.69 13.13
N LEU A 537 31.15 -18.13 12.63
CA LEU A 537 29.80 -18.72 12.74
C LEU A 537 29.25 -19.12 11.37
N LYS A 538 29.27 -18.18 10.41
CA LYS A 538 28.53 -18.37 9.16
C LYS A 538 29.10 -17.49 8.04
N LYS A 539 29.01 -17.99 6.80
CA LYS A 539 29.25 -17.24 5.55
C LYS A 539 27.94 -17.12 4.78
N VAL A 540 27.60 -15.92 4.34
CA VAL A 540 26.41 -15.67 3.52
C VAL A 540 26.78 -14.94 2.24
N PRO A 541 26.13 -15.22 1.08
CA PRO A 541 26.36 -14.48 -0.15
C PRO A 541 26.03 -13.00 0.01
N ALA A 542 26.84 -12.13 -0.56
CA ALA A 542 26.60 -10.68 -0.57
C ALA A 542 26.01 -10.22 -1.89
N GLY A 543 25.19 -9.16 -1.87
CA GLY A 543 24.67 -8.51 -3.06
C GLY A 543 25.77 -7.77 -3.81
N THR A 544 25.78 -7.86 -5.14
CA THR A 544 26.83 -7.27 -5.99
C THR A 544 26.35 -6.09 -6.85
N ARG A 545 25.11 -5.63 -6.67
CA ARG A 545 24.48 -4.61 -7.53
C ARG A 545 24.95 -3.21 -7.16
N LYS A 546 25.07 -2.33 -8.16
CA LYS A 546 25.21 -0.88 -7.93
C LYS A 546 24.02 -0.38 -7.09
N GLY A 547 24.27 0.51 -6.14
CA GLY A 547 23.29 1.10 -5.25
C GLY A 547 23.19 0.35 -3.91
N VAL A 548 22.04 0.46 -3.26
CA VAL A 548 21.78 -0.15 -1.96
C VAL A 548 21.58 -1.66 -2.10
N ASN A 549 22.30 -2.43 -1.30
CA ASN A 549 22.22 -3.87 -1.19
C ASN A 549 21.75 -4.24 0.22
N ILE A 550 20.75 -5.10 0.32
CA ILE A 550 20.22 -5.63 1.57
C ILE A 550 20.48 -7.14 1.60
N VAL A 551 21.20 -7.59 2.61
CA VAL A 551 21.47 -9.01 2.86
C VAL A 551 20.72 -9.43 4.12
N ARG A 552 19.93 -10.48 3.99
CA ARG A 552 19.21 -11.09 5.11
C ARG A 552 20.08 -12.20 5.71
N VAL A 553 20.35 -12.08 6.99
CA VAL A 553 21.16 -13.01 7.76
C VAL A 553 20.24 -13.79 8.68
N ALA A 554 20.14 -15.10 8.44
CA ALA A 554 19.40 -15.98 9.35
C ALA A 554 20.03 -15.93 10.75
N THR A 555 19.20 -15.78 11.76
CA THR A 555 19.63 -15.70 13.16
C THR A 555 19.68 -17.07 13.83
N THR A 556 19.40 -18.14 13.08
CA THR A 556 19.52 -19.53 13.50
C THR A 556 20.87 -20.12 13.10
N MET A 557 21.38 -21.00 13.93
CA MET A 557 22.52 -21.86 13.64
C MET A 557 22.16 -22.80 12.46
N ASP A 558 23.16 -23.39 11.83
CA ASP A 558 22.91 -24.46 10.87
C ASP A 558 22.28 -25.67 11.61
N PRO A 559 21.45 -26.48 10.96
CA PRO A 559 20.88 -27.67 11.57
C PRO A 559 21.98 -28.60 12.11
N PRO A 560 21.77 -29.30 13.24
CA PRO A 560 22.73 -30.28 13.71
C PRO A 560 22.82 -31.44 12.69
N ALA A 561 24.00 -32.03 12.57
CA ALA A 561 24.12 -33.29 11.90
C ALA A 561 23.28 -34.35 12.63
N VAL A 562 22.52 -35.16 11.89
CA VAL A 562 21.69 -36.23 12.45
C VAL A 562 22.04 -37.57 11.76
N PRO A 563 21.85 -38.72 12.45
CA PRO A 563 22.00 -40.01 11.85
C PRO A 563 21.13 -40.16 10.59
N LYS A 564 21.61 -40.89 9.60
CA LYS A 564 20.85 -41.16 8.38
C LYS A 564 19.56 -41.91 8.68
N SER A 565 18.43 -41.30 8.39
CA SER A 565 17.10 -41.90 8.57
C SER A 565 16.29 -41.74 7.29
N PRO A 566 15.44 -42.73 6.94
CA PRO A 566 14.50 -42.60 5.82
C PRO A 566 13.42 -41.56 6.08
N ASN A 567 13.15 -41.22 7.34
CA ASN A 567 12.17 -40.21 7.78
C ASN A 567 12.88 -39.18 8.63
N ILE A 568 12.95 -37.94 8.12
CA ILE A 568 13.48 -36.80 8.85
C ILE A 568 12.30 -35.91 9.24
N LEU A 569 12.16 -35.61 10.54
CA LEU A 569 11.20 -34.61 11.00
C LEU A 569 11.68 -33.20 10.63
N ALA A 570 10.75 -32.33 10.27
CA ALA A 570 11.07 -30.96 9.85
C ALA A 570 11.84 -30.18 10.94
N GLU A 571 11.56 -30.45 12.21
CA GLU A 571 12.21 -29.85 13.37
C GLU A 571 13.71 -30.20 13.45
N ALA A 572 14.12 -31.36 12.94
CA ALA A 572 15.52 -31.74 12.87
C ALA A 572 16.31 -31.01 11.76
N MET A 573 15.61 -30.24 10.91
CA MET A 573 16.20 -29.45 9.83
C MET A 573 16.45 -28.00 10.22
N THR A 574 16.22 -27.62 11.46
CA THR A 574 16.42 -26.25 11.98
C THR A 574 17.41 -26.27 13.14
N GLY A 575 18.34 -25.32 13.15
CA GLY A 575 19.23 -25.08 14.30
C GLY A 575 18.60 -24.10 15.31
N PRO A 576 19.11 -24.05 16.54
CA PRO A 576 18.70 -23.07 17.53
C PRO A 576 19.07 -21.64 17.10
N ASP A 577 18.38 -20.65 17.67
CA ASP A 577 18.75 -19.24 17.46
C ASP A 577 20.12 -18.93 18.09
N TYR A 578 20.87 -18.04 17.44
CA TYR A 578 22.03 -17.43 18.05
C TYR A 578 21.64 -16.64 19.31
N PRO A 579 22.49 -16.54 20.34
CA PRO A 579 22.24 -15.70 21.50
C PRO A 579 21.98 -14.23 21.13
N ALA A 580 21.17 -13.53 21.92
CA ALA A 580 21.20 -12.07 21.90
C ALA A 580 22.59 -11.58 22.30
N GLY A 581 23.08 -10.54 21.62
CA GLY A 581 24.43 -10.04 21.85
C GLY A 581 25.02 -9.35 20.61
N GLU A 582 26.31 -9.04 20.72
CA GLU A 582 27.08 -8.39 19.66
C GLU A 582 27.80 -9.42 18.79
N TYR A 583 27.75 -9.20 17.49
CA TYR A 583 28.37 -9.99 16.43
C TYR A 583 29.20 -9.09 15.54
N ARG A 584 30.23 -9.67 14.93
CA ARG A 584 31.09 -8.97 13.96
C ARG A 584 30.75 -9.42 12.56
N ILE A 585 30.64 -8.46 11.67
CA ILE A 585 30.44 -8.66 10.24
C ILE A 585 31.74 -8.28 9.53
N LYS A 586 32.23 -9.17 8.66
CA LYS A 586 33.30 -8.89 7.73
C LYS A 586 32.80 -9.12 6.31
N LEU A 587 32.61 -8.05 5.55
CA LEU A 587 32.29 -8.14 4.13
C LEU A 587 33.58 -8.23 3.33
N VAL A 588 33.69 -9.29 2.55
CA VAL A 588 34.79 -9.53 1.60
C VAL A 588 34.33 -9.19 0.20
N LYS A 589 35.07 -8.33 -0.49
CA LYS A 589 34.82 -7.88 -1.87
C LYS A 589 36.12 -8.04 -2.69
N GLY A 590 36.29 -9.19 -3.32
CA GLY A 590 37.57 -9.55 -3.94
C GLY A 590 38.71 -9.53 -2.91
N ASN A 591 39.69 -8.62 -3.08
CA ASN A 591 40.80 -8.47 -2.15
C ASN A 591 40.56 -7.43 -1.03
N GLU A 592 39.42 -6.73 -1.07
CA GLU A 592 39.08 -5.71 -0.07
C GLU A 592 38.21 -6.31 1.03
N THR A 593 38.39 -5.83 2.26
CA THR A 593 37.55 -6.23 3.41
C THR A 593 37.04 -5.03 4.16
N TYR A 594 35.78 -5.10 4.58
CA TYR A 594 35.11 -4.08 5.36
C TYR A 594 34.47 -4.71 6.58
N THR A 595 34.51 -4.04 7.73
CA THR A 595 33.97 -4.57 8.99
C THR A 595 32.87 -3.70 9.54
N ASN A 596 31.87 -4.33 10.17
CA ASN A 596 30.79 -3.66 10.89
C ASN A 596 30.31 -4.54 12.07
N GLY A 597 29.48 -3.99 12.95
CA GLY A 597 28.79 -4.72 13.99
C GLY A 597 27.39 -5.18 13.54
N LEU A 598 26.90 -6.25 14.17
CA LEU A 598 25.50 -6.67 14.14
C LEU A 598 25.07 -6.96 15.57
N ILE A 599 23.94 -6.38 15.99
CA ILE A 599 23.38 -6.60 17.33
C ILE A 599 22.09 -7.36 17.19
N LEU A 600 21.98 -8.49 17.88
CA LEU A 600 20.77 -9.27 18.05
C LEU A 600 20.21 -8.99 19.44
N ASN A 601 18.98 -8.49 19.52
CA ASN A 601 18.33 -8.15 20.77
C ASN A 601 17.21 -9.15 21.09
N ASP A 602 17.01 -9.44 22.36
CA ASP A 602 15.82 -10.15 22.83
C ASP A 602 14.56 -9.33 22.53
N SER A 603 13.45 -10.01 22.24
CA SER A 603 12.18 -9.33 22.02
C SER A 603 11.74 -8.59 23.28
N PRO A 604 11.34 -7.31 23.19
CA PRO A 604 10.78 -6.59 24.33
C PRO A 604 9.45 -7.18 24.81
N ASP A 605 8.79 -7.97 23.98
CA ASP A 605 7.50 -8.61 24.29
C ASP A 605 7.65 -9.96 25.01
N TRP A 606 8.87 -10.45 25.17
CA TRP A 606 9.10 -11.72 25.89
C TRP A 606 8.84 -11.55 27.39
N LYS A 607 7.92 -12.38 27.88
CA LYS A 607 7.47 -12.34 29.29
C LYS A 607 8.29 -13.24 30.23
N HIS A 608 9.12 -14.12 29.67
CA HIS A 608 9.93 -15.06 30.48
C HIS A 608 11.15 -14.35 31.05
N PRO A 609 11.53 -14.64 32.33
CA PRO A 609 12.74 -14.13 32.95
C PRO A 609 14.00 -14.47 32.13
N GLU A 610 15.00 -13.62 32.19
CA GLU A 610 16.28 -13.85 31.51
C GLU A 610 16.95 -15.16 31.93
N ALA A 611 16.86 -15.52 33.22
CA ALA A 611 17.40 -16.77 33.75
C ALA A 611 16.79 -18.00 33.10
N ASP A 612 15.47 -17.99 32.85
CA ASP A 612 14.77 -19.11 32.22
C ASP A 612 15.15 -19.21 30.75
N ARG A 613 15.27 -18.09 30.05
CA ARG A 613 15.73 -18.05 28.64
C ARG A 613 17.16 -18.56 28.50
N LYS A 614 18.04 -18.21 29.46
CA LYS A 614 19.41 -18.71 29.52
C LYS A 614 19.44 -20.22 29.72
N MET A 615 18.67 -20.74 30.68
CA MET A 615 18.57 -22.17 30.95
C MET A 615 18.01 -22.95 29.76
N GLN A 616 16.97 -22.43 29.07
CA GLN A 616 16.42 -22.99 27.86
C GLN A 616 17.50 -23.11 26.78
N ARG A 617 18.25 -22.04 26.54
CA ARG A 617 19.35 -22.02 25.56
C ARG A 617 20.44 -23.02 25.86
N GLU A 618 20.91 -23.07 27.12
CA GLU A 618 21.92 -24.01 27.54
C GLU A 618 21.45 -25.48 27.35
N THR A 619 20.17 -25.74 27.58
CA THR A 619 19.57 -27.07 27.37
C THR A 619 19.47 -27.40 25.89
N LEU A 620 19.06 -26.44 25.06
CA LEU A 620 19.03 -26.61 23.60
C LEU A 620 20.43 -26.88 23.01
N MET A 621 21.45 -26.15 23.47
CA MET A 621 22.83 -26.37 23.02
C MET A 621 23.35 -27.75 23.41
N LYS A 622 23.05 -28.24 24.64
CA LYS A 622 23.40 -29.62 25.02
C LYS A 622 22.74 -30.65 24.10
N ALA A 623 21.46 -30.43 23.74
CA ALA A 623 20.77 -31.33 22.81
C ALA A 623 21.38 -31.27 21.41
N TYR A 624 21.74 -30.08 20.93
CA TYR A 624 22.42 -29.87 19.66
C TYR A 624 23.73 -30.63 19.58
N ASP A 625 24.62 -30.46 20.59
CA ASP A 625 25.92 -31.12 20.67
C ASP A 625 25.78 -32.65 20.72
N LEU A 626 24.82 -33.17 21.48
CA LEU A 626 24.53 -34.61 21.54
C LEU A 626 24.09 -35.19 20.20
N LEU A 627 23.31 -34.44 19.41
CA LEU A 627 22.93 -34.86 18.05
C LEU A 627 24.13 -34.92 17.10
N GLU A 628 25.03 -33.92 17.17
CA GLU A 628 26.28 -33.90 16.41
C GLU A 628 27.18 -35.11 16.78
N GLU A 629 27.33 -35.41 18.08
CA GLU A 629 28.09 -36.57 18.56
C GLU A 629 27.48 -37.87 18.08
N LEU A 630 26.14 -37.99 18.15
CA LEU A 630 25.42 -39.19 17.70
C LEU A 630 25.60 -39.41 16.19
N ALA A 631 25.47 -38.36 15.38
CA ALA A 631 25.69 -38.44 13.95
C ALA A 631 27.13 -38.83 13.58
N ALA A 632 28.11 -38.32 14.32
CA ALA A 632 29.53 -38.68 14.13
C ALA A 632 29.80 -40.15 14.48
N VAL A 633 29.15 -40.70 15.51
CA VAL A 633 29.24 -42.13 15.86
C VAL A 633 28.56 -42.98 14.77
N ASP A 634 27.35 -42.60 14.34
CA ASP A 634 26.62 -43.30 13.26
C ASP A 634 27.43 -43.35 11.98
N GLN A 635 28.04 -42.24 11.55
CA GLN A 635 28.89 -42.21 10.36
C GLN A 635 30.11 -43.13 10.49
N LYS A 636 30.77 -43.18 11.66
CA LYS A 636 31.87 -44.12 11.91
C LYS A 636 31.43 -45.59 11.80
N ILE A 637 30.26 -45.93 12.32
CA ILE A 637 29.69 -47.25 12.19
C ILE A 637 29.42 -47.58 10.72
N LEU A 638 28.84 -46.67 9.95
CA LEU A 638 28.59 -46.85 8.52
C LEU A 638 29.89 -47.03 7.71
N ASP A 639 30.94 -46.27 8.05
CA ASP A 639 32.24 -46.38 7.41
C ASP A 639 32.88 -47.78 7.69
N VAL A 640 32.79 -48.26 8.94
CA VAL A 640 33.26 -49.61 9.29
C VAL A 640 32.45 -50.69 8.55
N ILE A 641 31.13 -50.55 8.48
CA ILE A 641 30.27 -51.47 7.73
C ILE A 641 30.67 -51.50 6.23
N ALA A 642 30.92 -50.31 5.65
CA ALA A 642 31.36 -50.23 4.24
C ALA A 642 32.70 -50.91 4.02
N LEU A 643 33.69 -50.71 4.90
CA LEU A 643 35.00 -51.39 4.86
C LEU A 643 34.88 -52.90 5.02
N LEU A 644 34.02 -53.38 5.90
CA LEU A 644 33.77 -54.80 6.08
C LEU A 644 33.12 -55.44 4.84
N LYS A 645 32.17 -54.78 4.20
CA LYS A 645 31.55 -55.21 2.94
C LYS A 645 32.57 -55.26 1.79
N GLU A 646 33.44 -54.29 1.67
CA GLU A 646 34.52 -54.27 0.69
C GLU A 646 35.50 -55.45 0.91
N ARG A 647 35.91 -55.66 2.16
CA ARG A 647 36.74 -56.80 2.53
C ARG A 647 36.07 -58.13 2.30
N GLU A 648 34.78 -58.27 2.58
CA GLU A 648 34.01 -59.49 2.30
C GLU A 648 34.01 -59.81 0.81
N ALA A 649 33.82 -58.79 -0.05
CA ALA A 649 33.81 -58.95 -1.51
C ALA A 649 35.16 -59.42 -2.08
N THR A 650 36.27 -59.12 -1.41
CA THR A 650 37.63 -59.42 -1.86
C THR A 650 38.29 -60.60 -1.15
N ALA A 651 37.82 -61.00 0.03
CA ALA A 651 38.40 -62.02 0.88
C ALA A 651 38.07 -63.45 0.38
N LYS A 652 39.01 -64.36 0.56
CA LYS A 652 38.86 -65.80 0.23
C LYS A 652 39.24 -66.68 1.41
N GLY A 653 38.62 -67.90 1.51
CA GLY A 653 38.98 -68.87 2.51
C GLY A 653 38.75 -68.48 3.96
N SER A 654 39.74 -68.67 4.84
CA SER A 654 39.68 -68.38 6.27
C SER A 654 39.54 -66.91 6.55
N SER A 655 40.08 -66.04 5.70
CA SER A 655 39.96 -64.58 5.81
C SER A 655 38.51 -64.14 5.61
N LEU A 656 37.75 -64.78 4.70
CA LEU A 656 36.34 -64.49 4.48
C LEU A 656 35.47 -64.83 5.73
N LYS A 657 35.76 -66.02 6.39
CA LYS A 657 35.08 -66.35 7.65
C LYS A 657 35.29 -65.36 8.74
N LYS A 658 36.54 -64.85 8.90
CA LYS A 658 36.88 -63.85 9.92
C LYS A 658 36.23 -62.48 9.65
N THR A 659 36.15 -62.06 8.40
CA THR A 659 35.46 -60.80 8.01
C THR A 659 33.95 -60.86 8.28
N ARG A 660 33.31 -62.04 8.07
CA ARG A 660 31.87 -62.24 8.35
C ARG A 660 31.54 -62.33 9.85
N SER A 661 32.51 -62.59 10.70
CA SER A 661 32.34 -62.64 12.17
C SER A 661 32.53 -61.29 12.87
N LEU A 662 33.03 -60.33 12.17
CA LEU A 662 33.11 -58.93 12.62
C LEU A 662 31.88 -58.17 12.20
#